data_0e8cea34bcbc3f65f0f9d452ecea948f
#
_entry.id   0e8cea34bcbc3f65f0f9d452ecea948f
#
_cell.length_a   1.000
_cell.length_b   1.000
_cell.length_c   1.000
_cell.angle_alpha   90.00
_cell.angle_beta   90.00
_cell.angle_gamma   90.00
#
_symmetry.space_group_name_H-M   'P 1'
#
loop_
_entity.id
_entity.type
_entity.pdbx_description
1 polymer ?
#
loop_
_entity_poly.entity_id
_entity_poly.type
_entity_poly.pdbx_seq_one_letter_code
_entity_poly.pdbx_strand_id
1 'polypeptide(L)'
;MKTSKFMIQSGYVYTLLIAFVTISFFTSCKEEIDDSNFAIKTEKTMSDYLAEDPNLSAIKAIFDRVRLGNKPEASSITAALSARGNYTVFAPTNDAVYRYVQHLIGTTDINALSYEQAMIMAYNCVIDNGSDGAYETPDFPTKGTFGISNLNDRMLSCVQEEGTSDFIINGTSKVVTENIQVSNGMLHVVNEVISMSLDKVPELIAAAGNMRIMARLLQETGWAGKLVAEKDMDYEMEEHPDTKYFTSVSYTTFPIPQKRYLGFTGFVETDDVYASEWGITANIVDGVIQNWSDVLAIIKQRAEAAYGTEDSGDLTSPKNAVNRFVAYHFLEGRIPYDRFVKHFNEYGYKYGADPHNPQTIEYTVDVWDYYRTVGEMPDLLKVTQVCDGEHEIYINRVCKYDNGFDGKYQMVGSPESGEGLNILISDTNGEYENSAVNGYYFPINKILIKNSQVANALGGERIRFDLMTITPELISNNCRGNGYKYFPNGYFDGIKTRTSGTEIYYLHSQWNGGGAWQDYQGDEWIFSGLFDFVLRLPPVPRDGTYEFRAGIAQNTLRGMAQPYVGEDPNDLAPTGLPLDLRQSVDRSVNAALNWQEDVDDAEINFENDKNLRNQGYMKAPLYFMLSDGNASTTARALPFGTGTPVVRRIIIQQYMKANTNYYIRFKSALKKTDAQFFLDYFEYCPSNIYNGNEAEDPW
;
A
#
# COMPACT_ATOMS: atom_id res chain seq x y z
N MET A 1 -66.15 31.18 -53.95
CA MET A 1 -65.04 31.33 -54.93
C MET A 1 -63.89 32.20 -54.43
N LYS A 2 -63.71 32.36 -53.11
CA LYS A 2 -62.60 33.13 -52.46
C LYS A 2 -61.64 32.31 -51.61
N THR A 3 -61.93 31.02 -51.40
CA THR A 3 -61.11 30.14 -50.56
C THR A 3 -60.08 29.28 -51.32
N SER A 4 -60.23 29.14 -52.66
CA SER A 4 -59.26 28.32 -53.41
C SER A 4 -57.96 29.09 -53.81
N LYS A 5 -58.00 30.42 -53.89
CA LYS A 5 -56.78 31.22 -54.20
C LYS A 5 -55.83 31.35 -53.02
N PHE A 6 -56.30 31.25 -51.79
CA PHE A 6 -55.47 31.34 -50.59
C PHE A 6 -54.73 30.06 -50.31
N MET A 7 -55.34 28.91 -50.63
CA MET A 7 -54.68 27.61 -50.45
C MET A 7 -53.55 27.36 -51.48
N ILE A 8 -53.67 27.88 -52.71
CA ILE A 8 -52.65 27.73 -53.71
C ILE A 8 -51.38 28.60 -53.42
N GLN A 9 -51.61 29.84 -52.87
CA GLN A 9 -50.47 30.66 -52.44
C GLN A 9 -49.79 30.11 -51.20
N SER A 10 -50.53 29.51 -50.23
CA SER A 10 -49.95 28.84 -49.08
C SER A 10 -49.12 27.59 -49.51
N GLY A 11 -49.60 26.80 -50.46
CA GLY A 11 -48.85 25.65 -50.97
C GLY A 11 -47.51 26.03 -51.61
N TYR A 12 -47.44 27.08 -52.40
CA TYR A 12 -46.17 27.58 -52.99
C TYR A 12 -45.18 28.15 -51.93
N VAL A 13 -45.68 28.79 -50.89
CA VAL A 13 -44.83 29.29 -49.80
C VAL A 13 -44.25 28.10 -48.99
N TYR A 14 -45.06 27.06 -48.72
CA TYR A 14 -44.53 25.87 -48.05
C TYR A 14 -43.57 25.08 -48.94
N THR A 15 -43.80 24.96 -50.22
CA THR A 15 -42.92 24.31 -51.15
C THR A 15 -41.60 25.06 -51.32
N LEU A 16 -41.63 26.39 -51.36
CA LEU A 16 -40.44 27.25 -51.37
C LEU A 16 -39.69 27.24 -50.06
N LEU A 17 -40.39 27.15 -48.90
CA LEU A 17 -39.75 27.04 -47.59
C LEU A 17 -39.07 25.64 -47.45
N ILE A 18 -39.74 24.56 -47.84
CA ILE A 18 -39.17 23.23 -47.86
C ILE A 18 -37.97 23.12 -48.82
N ALA A 19 -38.04 23.74 -50.00
CA ALA A 19 -36.91 23.80 -50.94
C ALA A 19 -35.73 24.63 -50.38
N PHE A 20 -36.02 25.72 -49.66
CA PHE A 20 -34.97 26.51 -49.00
C PHE A 20 -34.31 25.79 -47.82
N VAL A 21 -35.09 25.04 -47.01
CA VAL A 21 -34.59 24.20 -45.92
C VAL A 21 -33.79 23.02 -46.47
N THR A 22 -34.25 22.37 -47.56
CA THR A 22 -33.51 21.27 -48.17
C THR A 22 -32.22 21.74 -48.83
N ILE A 23 -32.21 22.94 -49.46
CA ILE A 23 -30.98 23.50 -50.01
C ILE A 23 -30.00 23.92 -48.90
N SER A 24 -30.49 24.39 -47.73
CA SER A 24 -29.66 24.67 -46.58
C SER A 24 -29.03 23.44 -45.94
N PHE A 25 -29.64 22.27 -46.12
CA PHE A 25 -29.02 21.01 -45.67
C PHE A 25 -28.00 20.43 -46.64
N PHE A 26 -27.97 20.88 -47.90
CA PHE A 26 -26.98 20.44 -48.90
C PHE A 26 -25.81 21.41 -49.10
N THR A 27 -25.83 22.56 -48.47
CA THR A 27 -24.62 23.37 -48.23
C THR A 27 -23.99 22.99 -46.91
N SER A 28 -23.82 21.68 -46.66
CA SER A 28 -22.76 21.23 -45.78
C SER A 28 -21.49 21.79 -46.40
N CYS A 29 -20.90 22.78 -45.74
CA CYS A 29 -19.55 23.18 -45.99
C CYS A 29 -18.73 21.90 -46.11
N LYS A 30 -18.19 21.63 -47.30
CA LYS A 30 -16.89 21.02 -47.35
C LYS A 30 -15.99 22.04 -46.64
N GLU A 31 -15.89 21.95 -45.32
CA GLU A 31 -14.68 22.39 -44.67
C GLU A 31 -13.63 21.49 -45.31
N GLU A 32 -12.93 22.03 -46.28
CA GLU A 32 -11.61 21.50 -46.60
C GLU A 32 -10.87 21.62 -45.30
N ILE A 33 -10.60 20.45 -44.69
CA ILE A 33 -9.68 20.35 -43.58
C ILE A 33 -8.41 21.00 -44.11
N ASP A 34 -8.05 22.14 -43.56
CA ASP A 34 -6.77 22.79 -43.88
C ASP A 34 -5.67 21.87 -43.33
N ASP A 35 -5.27 20.89 -44.16
CA ASP A 35 -4.20 19.96 -43.86
C ASP A 35 -2.84 20.70 -43.65
N SER A 36 -2.75 21.99 -43.94
CA SER A 36 -1.51 22.74 -43.72
C SER A 36 -1.20 22.99 -42.24
N ASN A 37 -2.21 22.91 -41.37
CA ASN A 37 -2.05 22.97 -39.91
C ASN A 37 -1.96 21.57 -39.23
N PHE A 38 -2.28 20.53 -39.94
CA PHE A 38 -1.95 19.16 -39.56
C PHE A 38 -0.60 18.79 -40.21
N ALA A 39 0.46 19.45 -39.81
CA ALA A 39 1.74 18.77 -39.84
C ALA A 39 1.58 17.57 -38.96
N ILE A 40 1.37 16.39 -39.55
CA ILE A 40 1.69 15.14 -38.90
C ILE A 40 3.20 15.25 -38.65
N LYS A 41 3.58 15.81 -37.48
CA LYS A 41 4.87 15.53 -36.93
C LYS A 41 4.84 14.00 -36.76
N THR A 42 5.50 13.30 -37.68
CA THR A 42 5.90 11.91 -37.41
C THR A 42 6.90 12.01 -36.29
N GLU A 43 6.37 12.14 -35.05
CA GLU A 43 7.18 12.07 -33.87
C GLU A 43 7.76 10.68 -33.85
N LYS A 44 9.09 10.60 -33.70
CA LYS A 44 9.82 9.34 -33.64
C LYS A 44 9.27 8.50 -32.49
N THR A 45 9.13 7.23 -32.72
CA THR A 45 8.85 6.28 -31.64
C THR A 45 10.12 6.12 -30.77
N MET A 46 9.97 5.55 -29.59
CA MET A 46 11.09 5.17 -28.74
C MET A 46 12.12 4.32 -29.49
N SER A 47 11.65 3.35 -30.25
CA SER A 47 12.49 2.47 -31.08
C SER A 47 13.26 3.23 -32.17
N ASP A 48 12.63 4.21 -32.80
CA ASP A 48 13.28 5.05 -33.84
C ASP A 48 14.39 5.89 -33.24
N TYR A 49 14.13 6.52 -32.07
CA TYR A 49 15.12 7.32 -31.39
C TYR A 49 16.34 6.49 -30.99
N LEU A 50 16.11 5.29 -30.36
CA LEU A 50 17.19 4.39 -29.98
C LEU A 50 18.01 3.88 -31.18
N ALA A 51 17.39 3.78 -32.36
CA ALA A 51 18.07 3.36 -33.57
C ALA A 51 18.96 4.48 -34.19
N GLU A 52 18.59 5.73 -33.98
CA GLU A 52 19.30 6.88 -34.54
C GLU A 52 20.45 7.40 -33.65
N ASP A 53 20.35 7.18 -32.34
CA ASP A 53 21.41 7.62 -31.42
C ASP A 53 22.54 6.57 -31.33
N PRO A 54 23.73 6.87 -31.92
CA PRO A 54 24.84 5.92 -31.91
C PRO A 54 25.35 5.61 -30.50
N ASN A 55 25.12 6.48 -29.50
CA ASN A 55 25.53 6.28 -28.13
C ASN A 55 24.62 5.29 -27.35
N LEU A 56 23.48 4.92 -27.91
CA LEU A 56 22.51 3.97 -27.35
C LEU A 56 22.46 2.63 -28.13
N SER A 57 23.36 2.42 -29.07
CA SER A 57 23.34 1.25 -29.94
C SER A 57 23.53 -0.08 -29.19
N ALA A 58 24.27 -0.08 -28.08
CA ALA A 58 24.47 -1.30 -27.29
C ALA A 58 23.19 -1.73 -26.55
N ILE A 59 22.50 -0.83 -25.90
CA ILE A 59 21.23 -1.16 -25.22
C ILE A 59 20.14 -1.49 -26.25
N LYS A 60 20.12 -0.81 -27.40
CA LYS A 60 19.20 -1.13 -28.49
C LYS A 60 19.41 -2.55 -29.01
N ALA A 61 20.67 -3.01 -29.18
CA ALA A 61 20.96 -4.37 -29.61
C ALA A 61 20.50 -5.41 -28.57
N ILE A 62 20.55 -5.08 -27.28
CA ILE A 62 20.00 -5.93 -26.22
C ILE A 62 18.46 -5.95 -26.32
N PHE A 63 17.79 -4.82 -26.53
CA PHE A 63 16.34 -4.75 -26.71
C PHE A 63 15.85 -5.50 -27.96
N ASP A 64 16.66 -5.55 -29.03
CA ASP A 64 16.34 -6.35 -30.25
C ASP A 64 16.33 -7.86 -29.95
N ARG A 65 17.23 -8.29 -29.07
CA ARG A 65 17.41 -9.69 -28.70
C ARG A 65 16.38 -10.20 -27.71
N VAL A 66 15.94 -9.34 -26.77
CA VAL A 66 15.08 -9.71 -25.64
C VAL A 66 13.62 -9.58 -26.02
N ARG A 67 12.81 -10.56 -25.63
CA ARG A 67 11.37 -10.63 -25.90
C ARG A 67 10.54 -10.36 -24.65
N LEU A 68 9.32 -9.83 -24.86
CA LEU A 68 8.34 -9.66 -23.78
C LEU A 68 7.65 -10.98 -23.49
N GLY A 69 7.93 -11.57 -22.33
CA GLY A 69 7.37 -12.85 -21.89
C GLY A 69 8.08 -14.08 -22.46
N ASN A 70 7.60 -15.25 -22.07
CA ASN A 70 8.27 -16.55 -22.28
C ASN A 70 7.85 -17.29 -23.57
N LYS A 71 6.97 -16.70 -24.38
CA LYS A 71 6.48 -17.35 -25.61
C LYS A 71 7.42 -17.07 -26.78
N PRO A 72 7.73 -18.07 -27.64
CA PRO A 72 8.61 -17.90 -28.80
C PRO A 72 8.12 -16.83 -29.79
N GLU A 73 6.81 -16.64 -29.90
CA GLU A 73 6.14 -15.67 -30.76
C GLU A 73 6.05 -14.26 -30.13
N ALA A 74 6.49 -14.07 -28.88
CA ALA A 74 6.44 -12.78 -28.21
C ALA A 74 7.30 -11.74 -28.96
N SER A 75 6.82 -10.50 -28.98
CA SER A 75 7.52 -9.37 -29.57
C SER A 75 8.83 -9.07 -28.85
N SER A 76 9.85 -8.59 -29.56
CA SER A 76 11.04 -8.03 -28.90
C SER A 76 10.67 -6.73 -28.17
N ILE A 77 11.51 -6.32 -27.22
CA ILE A 77 11.34 -5.03 -26.54
C ILE A 77 11.35 -3.89 -27.55
N THR A 78 12.27 -3.91 -28.52
CA THR A 78 12.29 -2.92 -29.60
C THR A 78 10.97 -2.88 -30.39
N ALA A 79 10.37 -4.03 -30.69
CA ALA A 79 9.08 -4.08 -31.37
C ALA A 79 7.94 -3.52 -30.50
N ALA A 80 7.95 -3.75 -29.20
CA ALA A 80 7.00 -3.14 -28.28
C ALA A 80 7.18 -1.63 -28.21
N LEU A 81 8.41 -1.15 -28.12
CA LEU A 81 8.75 0.27 -28.10
C LEU A 81 8.56 0.98 -29.45
N SER A 82 8.19 0.27 -30.51
CA SER A 82 7.72 0.84 -31.79
C SER A 82 6.20 0.97 -31.87
N ALA A 83 5.47 0.32 -30.95
CA ALA A 83 4.02 0.35 -30.89
C ALA A 83 3.51 1.57 -30.10
N ARG A 84 2.20 1.80 -30.18
CA ARG A 84 1.55 2.81 -29.32
C ARG A 84 1.62 2.37 -27.87
N GLY A 85 1.88 3.29 -26.96
CA GLY A 85 1.97 3.07 -25.53
C GLY A 85 2.43 4.33 -24.83
N ASN A 86 2.64 4.21 -23.52
CA ASN A 86 3.26 5.23 -22.68
C ASN A 86 4.42 4.58 -21.92
N TYR A 87 5.62 4.66 -22.49
CA TYR A 87 6.79 4.03 -21.90
C TYR A 87 7.71 5.09 -21.27
N THR A 88 8.24 4.80 -20.09
CA THR A 88 9.40 5.51 -19.55
C THR A 88 10.61 4.59 -19.69
N VAL A 89 11.65 5.04 -20.39
CA VAL A 89 12.85 4.25 -20.63
C VAL A 89 14.07 4.97 -20.06
N PHE A 90 14.81 4.28 -19.20
CA PHE A 90 16.12 4.69 -18.70
C PHE A 90 17.20 3.98 -19.50
N ALA A 91 17.67 4.59 -20.58
CA ALA A 91 18.61 3.97 -21.51
C ALA A 91 20.08 4.23 -21.06
N PRO A 92 20.86 3.20 -20.68
CA PRO A 92 22.25 3.39 -20.38
C PRO A 92 23.08 3.68 -21.64
N THR A 93 24.08 4.56 -21.51
CA THR A 93 25.04 4.82 -22.59
C THR A 93 25.81 3.56 -22.98
N ASN A 94 26.38 3.54 -24.19
CA ASN A 94 27.23 2.42 -24.62
C ASN A 94 28.38 2.14 -23.63
N ASP A 95 29.01 3.20 -23.15
CA ASP A 95 30.10 3.08 -22.17
C ASP A 95 29.62 2.43 -20.86
N ALA A 96 28.42 2.78 -20.40
CA ALA A 96 27.80 2.17 -19.22
C ALA A 96 27.53 0.67 -19.46
N VAL A 97 26.96 0.33 -20.61
CA VAL A 97 26.70 -1.07 -21.00
C VAL A 97 28.00 -1.87 -21.05
N TYR A 98 29.04 -1.35 -21.71
CA TYR A 98 30.30 -2.08 -21.85
C TYR A 98 31.04 -2.25 -20.50
N ARG A 99 31.01 -1.23 -19.62
CA ARG A 99 31.55 -1.35 -18.26
C ARG A 99 30.82 -2.43 -17.46
N TYR A 100 29.51 -2.42 -17.52
CA TYR A 100 28.68 -3.39 -16.80
C TYR A 100 28.94 -4.82 -17.28
N VAL A 101 28.95 -5.05 -18.61
CA VAL A 101 29.20 -6.36 -19.22
C VAL A 101 30.62 -6.85 -18.89
N GLN A 102 31.62 -5.96 -18.95
CA GLN A 102 32.99 -6.28 -18.56
C GLN A 102 33.09 -6.71 -17.08
N HIS A 103 32.37 -6.03 -16.20
CA HIS A 103 32.31 -6.40 -14.80
C HIS A 103 31.60 -7.74 -14.58
N LEU A 104 30.47 -7.97 -15.29
CA LEU A 104 29.61 -9.13 -15.09
C LEU A 104 30.22 -10.44 -15.63
N ILE A 105 30.82 -10.41 -16.82
CA ILE A 105 31.29 -11.61 -17.52
C ILE A 105 32.75 -11.54 -18.03
N GLY A 106 33.50 -10.48 -17.70
CA GLY A 106 34.91 -10.34 -18.03
C GLY A 106 35.20 -9.94 -19.48
N THR A 107 34.21 -9.55 -20.27
CA THR A 107 34.35 -9.09 -21.67
C THR A 107 33.39 -7.94 -21.95
N THR A 108 33.69 -7.11 -22.97
CA THR A 108 32.77 -6.05 -23.45
C THR A 108 31.83 -6.51 -24.54
N ASP A 109 31.94 -7.78 -24.97
CA ASP A 109 31.04 -8.33 -26.02
C ASP A 109 29.64 -8.60 -25.47
N ILE A 110 28.68 -7.75 -25.81
CA ILE A 110 27.26 -7.86 -25.39
C ILE A 110 26.60 -9.16 -25.88
N ASN A 111 27.13 -9.80 -26.95
CA ASN A 111 26.61 -11.07 -27.46
C ASN A 111 27.01 -12.24 -26.57
N ALA A 112 28.02 -12.09 -25.75
CA ALA A 112 28.45 -13.10 -24.78
C ALA A 112 27.54 -13.18 -23.54
N LEU A 113 26.66 -12.20 -23.34
CA LEU A 113 25.62 -12.28 -22.28
C LEU A 113 24.72 -13.49 -22.51
N SER A 114 24.36 -14.21 -21.46
CA SER A 114 23.26 -15.16 -21.53
C SER A 114 21.95 -14.44 -21.88
N TYR A 115 20.94 -15.20 -22.35
CA TYR A 115 19.63 -14.59 -22.62
C TYR A 115 19.02 -13.98 -21.38
N GLU A 116 19.14 -14.65 -20.25
CA GLU A 116 18.63 -14.21 -18.95
C GLU A 116 19.32 -12.92 -18.48
N GLN A 117 20.64 -12.83 -18.58
CA GLN A 117 21.39 -11.61 -18.25
C GLN A 117 20.96 -10.42 -19.13
N ALA A 118 20.80 -10.65 -20.43
CA ALA A 118 20.32 -9.64 -21.37
C ALA A 118 18.87 -9.22 -21.05
N MET A 119 18.03 -10.18 -20.70
CA MET A 119 16.62 -9.95 -20.34
C MET A 119 16.52 -9.07 -19.07
N ILE A 120 17.24 -9.40 -18.03
CA ILE A 120 17.23 -8.63 -16.78
C ILE A 120 17.68 -7.20 -17.05
N MET A 121 18.79 -7.02 -17.77
CA MET A 121 19.30 -5.69 -18.12
C MET A 121 18.25 -4.89 -18.90
N ALA A 122 17.61 -5.49 -19.88
CA ALA A 122 16.60 -4.84 -20.71
C ALA A 122 15.34 -4.48 -19.92
N TYR A 123 14.84 -5.43 -19.11
CA TYR A 123 13.63 -5.25 -18.32
C TYR A 123 13.80 -4.21 -17.21
N ASN A 124 14.98 -4.08 -16.64
CA ASN A 124 15.26 -3.06 -15.64
C ASN A 124 15.18 -1.63 -16.19
N CYS A 125 15.39 -1.45 -17.50
CA CYS A 125 15.42 -0.13 -18.13
C CYS A 125 14.05 0.42 -18.52
N VAL A 126 12.97 -0.38 -18.52
CA VAL A 126 11.68 0.00 -19.13
C VAL A 126 10.56 -0.08 -18.11
N ILE A 127 9.81 1.00 -17.99
CA ILE A 127 8.51 1.05 -17.30
C ILE A 127 7.43 1.16 -18.36
N ASP A 128 6.43 0.29 -18.33
CA ASP A 128 5.21 0.41 -19.12
C ASP A 128 4.16 1.14 -18.25
N ASN A 129 3.92 2.41 -18.56
CA ASN A 129 2.99 3.24 -17.81
C ASN A 129 1.51 2.96 -18.17
N GLY A 130 1.24 2.12 -19.17
CA GLY A 130 -0.11 1.73 -19.57
C GLY A 130 -0.97 2.93 -19.99
N SER A 131 -2.02 3.20 -19.21
CA SER A 131 -2.91 4.36 -19.40
C SER A 131 -2.38 5.65 -18.79
N ASP A 132 -1.38 5.57 -17.91
CA ASP A 132 -0.80 6.72 -17.23
C ASP A 132 0.24 7.40 -18.12
N GLY A 133 0.54 8.67 -17.86
CA GLY A 133 1.58 9.40 -18.58
C GLY A 133 2.97 8.80 -18.33
N ALA A 134 3.84 8.84 -19.33
CA ALA A 134 5.25 8.53 -19.11
C ALA A 134 5.87 9.58 -18.17
N TYR A 135 6.78 9.15 -17.29
CA TYR A 135 7.39 10.02 -16.29
C TYR A 135 8.33 11.04 -16.95
N GLU A 136 8.06 12.32 -16.70
CA GLU A 136 9.01 13.42 -16.90
C GLU A 136 9.75 13.74 -15.60
N THR A 137 10.87 14.45 -15.64
CA THR A 137 11.62 14.77 -14.41
C THR A 137 10.82 15.51 -13.33
N PRO A 138 9.82 16.36 -13.66
CA PRO A 138 8.94 16.93 -12.63
C PRO A 138 8.08 15.89 -11.89
N ASP A 139 7.86 14.71 -12.49
CA ASP A 139 7.08 13.61 -11.90
C ASP A 139 7.97 12.65 -11.10
N PHE A 140 9.30 12.84 -11.13
CA PHE A 140 10.22 11.96 -10.42
C PHE A 140 10.13 12.18 -8.91
N PRO A 141 10.13 11.10 -8.12
CA PRO A 141 10.33 11.22 -6.69
C PRO A 141 11.63 11.97 -6.38
N THR A 142 11.60 12.98 -5.52
CA THR A 142 12.83 13.61 -5.02
C THR A 142 13.57 12.66 -4.10
N LYS A 143 12.84 11.79 -3.39
CA LYS A 143 13.34 10.68 -2.60
C LYS A 143 12.21 9.64 -2.46
N GLY A 144 12.39 8.44 -3.02
CA GLY A 144 11.38 7.39 -2.96
C GLY A 144 11.38 6.47 -4.18
N THR A 145 10.27 5.80 -4.44
CA THR A 145 10.10 4.88 -5.58
C THR A 145 9.11 5.40 -6.60
N PHE A 146 9.33 5.04 -7.87
CA PHE A 146 8.33 5.28 -8.92
C PHE A 146 7.04 4.51 -8.61
N GLY A 147 5.90 5.07 -9.01
CA GLY A 147 4.59 4.47 -8.75
C GLY A 147 4.32 3.17 -9.50
N ILE A 148 5.01 2.95 -10.63
CA ILE A 148 4.82 1.81 -11.53
C ILE A 148 6.12 1.01 -11.61
N SER A 149 6.01 -0.33 -11.53
CA SER A 149 7.14 -1.24 -11.65
C SER A 149 7.73 -1.22 -13.06
N ASN A 150 9.02 -1.52 -13.18
CA ASN A 150 9.64 -1.81 -14.47
C ASN A 150 9.17 -3.17 -15.04
N LEU A 151 9.59 -3.53 -16.26
CA LEU A 151 9.23 -4.80 -16.88
C LEU A 151 9.77 -6.04 -16.12
N ASN A 152 10.70 -5.84 -15.18
CA ASN A 152 11.19 -6.89 -14.28
C ASN A 152 10.39 -6.93 -12.95
N ASP A 153 9.21 -6.30 -12.94
CA ASP A 153 8.29 -6.26 -11.81
C ASP A 153 8.90 -5.68 -10.52
N ARG A 154 9.88 -4.77 -10.67
CA ARG A 154 10.62 -4.12 -9.58
C ARG A 154 10.37 -2.62 -9.59
N MET A 155 10.10 -2.05 -8.44
CA MET A 155 10.03 -0.59 -8.29
C MET A 155 11.43 -0.01 -8.32
N LEU A 156 11.66 0.97 -9.19
CA LEU A 156 12.91 1.72 -9.22
C LEU A 156 12.87 2.80 -8.16
N SER A 157 13.95 2.94 -7.39
CA SER A 157 14.14 4.07 -6.50
C SER A 157 14.68 5.28 -7.27
N CYS A 158 14.38 6.46 -6.76
CA CYS A 158 14.87 7.73 -7.30
C CYS A 158 15.25 8.66 -6.15
N VAL A 159 16.37 9.33 -6.28
CA VAL A 159 16.81 10.36 -5.36
C VAL A 159 17.29 11.56 -6.16
N GLN A 160 16.83 12.75 -5.79
CA GLN A 160 17.39 13.99 -6.31
C GLN A 160 18.63 14.33 -5.50
N GLU A 161 19.77 14.55 -6.16
CA GLU A 161 21.02 14.92 -5.52
C GLU A 161 20.90 16.30 -4.87
N GLU A 162 21.24 16.40 -3.59
CA GLU A 162 21.04 17.61 -2.80
C GLU A 162 21.72 18.84 -3.42
N GLY A 163 20.97 19.93 -3.54
CA GLY A 163 21.46 21.19 -4.12
C GLY A 163 21.62 21.19 -5.65
N THR A 164 21.18 20.14 -6.32
CA THR A 164 21.21 20.01 -7.79
C THR A 164 19.83 19.70 -8.35
N SER A 165 19.74 19.67 -9.70
CA SER A 165 18.57 19.12 -10.40
C SER A 165 18.77 17.69 -10.87
N ASP A 166 19.84 17.04 -10.45
CA ASP A 166 20.25 15.73 -10.95
C ASP A 166 19.51 14.60 -10.20
N PHE A 167 19.08 13.61 -10.94
CA PHE A 167 18.40 12.43 -10.40
C PHE A 167 19.27 11.18 -10.51
N ILE A 168 19.28 10.40 -9.47
CA ILE A 168 19.97 9.10 -9.39
C ILE A 168 18.93 8.01 -9.27
N ILE A 169 18.91 7.10 -10.23
CA ILE A 169 18.02 5.95 -10.27
C ILE A 169 18.72 4.75 -9.67
N ASN A 170 18.04 4.07 -8.75
CA ASN A 170 18.52 2.85 -8.08
C ASN A 170 19.93 3.01 -7.45
N GLY A 171 20.15 4.17 -6.87
CA GLY A 171 21.37 4.48 -6.11
C GLY A 171 22.65 4.73 -6.92
N THR A 172 22.68 4.34 -8.20
CA THR A 172 23.92 4.40 -9.00
C THR A 172 23.78 5.04 -10.37
N SER A 173 22.59 4.96 -10.98
CA SER A 173 22.38 5.35 -12.38
C SER A 173 21.94 6.81 -12.47
N LYS A 174 22.89 7.73 -12.64
CA LYS A 174 22.57 9.16 -12.78
C LYS A 174 21.96 9.45 -14.15
N VAL A 175 20.88 10.23 -14.19
CA VAL A 175 20.28 10.75 -15.40
C VAL A 175 21.19 11.82 -15.98
N VAL A 176 21.69 11.61 -17.21
CA VAL A 176 22.62 12.52 -17.90
C VAL A 176 21.97 13.29 -19.06
N THR A 177 20.90 12.77 -19.59
CA THR A 177 20.02 13.47 -20.52
C THR A 177 18.58 13.12 -20.18
N GLU A 178 17.80 14.13 -19.90
CA GLU A 178 16.43 13.99 -19.41
C GLU A 178 15.39 14.39 -20.43
N ASN A 179 14.16 13.93 -20.26
CA ASN A 179 12.94 14.41 -20.94
C ASN A 179 13.02 14.38 -22.48
N ILE A 180 13.63 13.32 -23.04
CA ILE A 180 13.60 13.10 -24.48
C ILE A 180 12.21 12.57 -24.86
N GLN A 181 11.37 13.47 -25.37
CA GLN A 181 10.00 13.15 -25.74
C GLN A 181 9.94 12.40 -27.08
N VAL A 182 9.20 11.28 -27.08
CA VAL A 182 8.90 10.48 -28.26
C VAL A 182 7.39 10.25 -28.36
N SER A 183 6.91 9.76 -29.51
CA SER A 183 5.47 9.62 -29.77
C SER A 183 4.76 8.61 -28.84
N ASN A 184 5.49 7.75 -28.19
CA ASN A 184 4.98 6.70 -27.33
C ASN A 184 5.65 6.65 -25.94
N GLY A 185 6.14 7.79 -25.45
CA GLY A 185 6.68 7.89 -24.11
C GLY A 185 7.81 8.88 -23.92
N MET A 186 8.59 8.64 -22.87
CA MET A 186 9.69 9.48 -22.43
C MET A 186 10.96 8.65 -22.29
N LEU A 187 12.09 9.18 -22.79
CA LEU A 187 13.39 8.53 -22.66
C LEU A 187 14.33 9.41 -21.84
N HIS A 188 15.03 8.77 -20.93
CA HIS A 188 16.08 9.37 -20.12
C HIS A 188 17.36 8.57 -20.33
N VAL A 189 18.47 9.23 -20.60
CA VAL A 189 19.78 8.57 -20.74
C VAL A 189 20.47 8.54 -19.38
N VAL A 190 20.97 7.38 -19.00
CA VAL A 190 21.68 7.19 -17.73
C VAL A 190 23.14 6.78 -17.94
N ASN A 191 24.00 7.16 -17.00
CA ASN A 191 25.45 6.93 -17.09
C ASN A 191 25.91 5.55 -16.58
N GLU A 192 25.02 4.80 -15.91
CA GLU A 192 25.26 3.42 -15.43
C GLU A 192 24.06 2.54 -15.77
N VAL A 193 24.28 1.23 -15.86
CA VAL A 193 23.22 0.24 -16.04
C VAL A 193 22.45 0.09 -14.75
N ILE A 194 21.12 0.16 -14.79
CA ILE A 194 20.27 -0.14 -13.65
C ILE A 194 20.38 -1.65 -13.36
N SER A 195 21.14 -1.99 -12.33
CA SER A 195 21.29 -3.36 -11.86
C SER A 195 20.46 -3.57 -10.59
N MET A 196 19.89 -4.75 -10.46
CA MET A 196 19.14 -5.18 -9.28
C MET A 196 19.51 -6.63 -8.97
N SER A 197 19.61 -6.97 -7.69
CA SER A 197 19.93 -8.32 -7.28
C SER A 197 18.84 -9.32 -7.67
N LEU A 198 19.23 -10.53 -7.99
CA LEU A 198 18.35 -11.69 -8.18
C LEU A 198 18.21 -12.53 -6.90
N ASP A 199 18.92 -12.15 -5.86
CA ASP A 199 18.86 -12.83 -4.57
C ASP A 199 17.53 -12.60 -3.89
N LYS A 200 17.12 -13.57 -3.08
CA LYS A 200 16.00 -13.43 -2.15
C LYS A 200 16.45 -12.71 -0.89
N VAL A 201 15.48 -12.20 -0.11
CA VAL A 201 15.78 -11.41 1.09
C VAL A 201 16.82 -12.08 2.01
N PRO A 202 16.75 -13.39 2.36
CA PRO A 202 17.77 -14.01 3.20
C PRO A 202 19.15 -14.09 2.56
N GLU A 203 19.21 -14.31 1.25
CA GLU A 203 20.44 -14.39 0.47
C GLU A 203 21.13 -13.03 0.40
N LEU A 204 20.32 -11.99 0.17
CA LEU A 204 20.80 -10.61 0.09
C LEU A 204 21.32 -10.12 1.46
N ILE A 205 20.63 -10.45 2.56
CA ILE A 205 21.14 -10.19 3.92
C ILE A 205 22.49 -10.88 4.16
N ALA A 206 22.63 -12.13 3.72
CA ALA A 206 23.89 -12.86 3.86
C ALA A 206 25.03 -12.25 3.01
N ALA A 207 24.71 -11.68 1.85
CA ALA A 207 25.64 -11.03 0.96
C ALA A 207 26.09 -9.64 1.45
N ALA A 208 25.33 -8.97 2.31
CA ALA A 208 25.62 -7.63 2.83
C ALA A 208 26.93 -7.53 3.60
N GLY A 209 27.45 -8.63 4.14
CA GLY A 209 28.78 -8.72 4.72
C GLY A 209 28.95 -8.13 6.13
N ASN A 210 28.00 -7.39 6.64
CA ASN A 210 27.96 -6.80 7.98
C ASN A 210 26.73 -7.20 8.81
N MET A 211 25.95 -8.17 8.34
CA MET A 211 24.73 -8.73 8.97
C MET A 211 24.85 -10.24 9.19
N ARG A 212 26.07 -10.70 9.49
CA ARG A 212 26.43 -12.12 9.58
C ARG A 212 25.69 -12.84 10.70
N ILE A 213 25.43 -12.14 11.81
CA ILE A 213 24.70 -12.69 12.95
C ILE A 213 23.27 -13.01 12.53
N MET A 214 22.56 -12.07 11.93
CA MET A 214 21.18 -12.32 11.45
C MET A 214 21.16 -13.36 10.32
N ALA A 215 22.09 -13.31 9.38
CA ALA A 215 22.20 -14.31 8.32
C ALA A 215 22.37 -15.74 8.88
N ARG A 216 23.18 -15.89 9.93
CA ARG A 216 23.35 -17.17 10.60
C ARG A 216 22.12 -17.60 11.39
N LEU A 217 21.44 -16.68 12.08
CA LEU A 217 20.18 -16.94 12.76
C LEU A 217 19.09 -17.41 11.80
N LEU A 218 18.97 -16.77 10.63
CA LEU A 218 18.02 -17.19 9.58
C LEU A 218 18.22 -18.64 9.15
N GLN A 219 19.48 -19.10 9.05
CA GLN A 219 19.81 -20.48 8.72
C GLN A 219 19.48 -21.43 9.88
N GLU A 220 19.93 -21.13 11.09
CA GLU A 220 19.76 -21.98 12.27
C GLU A 220 18.30 -22.16 12.68
N THR A 221 17.48 -21.13 12.48
CA THR A 221 16.04 -21.15 12.78
C THR A 221 15.17 -21.69 11.62
N GLY A 222 15.78 -21.95 10.46
CA GLY A 222 15.10 -22.41 9.26
C GLY A 222 14.31 -21.31 8.51
N TRP A 223 14.37 -20.05 8.95
CA TRP A 223 13.68 -18.94 8.29
C TRP A 223 14.24 -18.65 6.91
N ALA A 224 15.53 -18.86 6.66
CA ALA A 224 16.12 -18.71 5.33
C ALA A 224 15.37 -19.53 4.26
N GLY A 225 14.89 -20.73 4.61
CA GLY A 225 14.11 -21.57 3.70
C GLY A 225 12.61 -21.24 3.63
N LYS A 226 12.08 -20.43 4.57
CA LYS A 226 10.66 -20.03 4.61
C LYS A 226 10.42 -18.69 3.91
N LEU A 227 11.38 -17.77 3.95
CA LEU A 227 11.28 -16.43 3.37
C LEU A 227 11.67 -16.41 1.87
N VAL A 228 11.10 -17.35 1.10
CA VAL A 228 11.51 -17.57 -0.31
C VAL A 228 10.37 -17.36 -1.32
N ALA A 229 9.13 -17.15 -0.86
CA ALA A 229 8.00 -16.91 -1.74
C ALA A 229 8.22 -15.61 -2.54
N GLU A 230 7.88 -15.64 -3.82
CA GLU A 230 8.08 -14.54 -4.75
C GLU A 230 6.79 -14.19 -5.49
N LYS A 231 6.12 -15.18 -6.03
CA LYS A 231 4.95 -15.01 -6.87
C LYS A 231 3.99 -16.20 -6.74
N ASP A 232 2.70 -15.93 -6.83
CA ASP A 232 1.65 -16.94 -6.89
C ASP A 232 1.49 -17.42 -8.34
N MET A 233 2.03 -18.61 -8.62
CA MET A 233 2.00 -19.19 -9.96
C MET A 233 0.62 -19.70 -10.35
N ASP A 234 -0.21 -20.11 -9.37
CA ASP A 234 -1.58 -20.57 -9.64
C ASP A 234 -2.44 -19.37 -10.08
N TYR A 235 -2.28 -18.23 -9.44
CA TYR A 235 -2.94 -16.99 -9.82
C TYR A 235 -2.54 -16.52 -11.23
N GLU A 236 -1.25 -16.58 -11.58
CA GLU A 236 -0.75 -16.13 -12.88
C GLU A 236 -1.31 -16.97 -14.06
N MET A 237 -1.68 -18.21 -13.81
CA MET A 237 -2.26 -19.09 -14.85
C MET A 237 -3.75 -18.85 -15.10
N GLU A 238 -4.44 -18.12 -14.25
CA GLU A 238 -5.86 -17.82 -14.38
C GLU A 238 -6.10 -16.55 -15.20
N GLU A 239 -7.26 -16.48 -15.87
CA GLU A 239 -7.71 -15.24 -16.51
C GLU A 239 -8.40 -14.35 -15.47
N HIS A 240 -7.92 -13.11 -15.32
CA HIS A 240 -8.50 -12.13 -14.41
C HIS A 240 -9.26 -11.06 -15.17
N PRO A 241 -10.46 -10.66 -14.71
CA PRO A 241 -11.24 -9.61 -15.35
C PRO A 241 -10.51 -8.26 -15.25
N ASP A 242 -10.40 -7.57 -16.39
CA ASP A 242 -9.78 -6.24 -16.43
C ASP A 242 -10.56 -5.21 -15.62
N THR A 243 -11.90 -5.25 -15.73
CA THR A 243 -12.78 -4.28 -15.07
C THR A 243 -14.12 -4.89 -14.71
N LYS A 244 -14.80 -4.30 -13.73
CA LYS A 244 -16.18 -4.64 -13.38
C LYS A 244 -16.99 -3.38 -13.10
N TYR A 245 -18.21 -3.28 -13.65
CA TYR A 245 -19.12 -2.20 -13.30
C TYR A 245 -19.83 -2.51 -11.97
N PHE A 246 -19.64 -1.64 -11.00
CA PHE A 246 -20.26 -1.75 -9.68
C PHE A 246 -21.54 -0.94 -9.64
N THR A 247 -22.68 -1.63 -9.79
CA THR A 247 -23.99 -1.02 -10.03
C THR A 247 -24.47 -0.15 -8.87
N SER A 248 -24.20 -0.55 -7.64
CA SER A 248 -24.73 0.15 -6.45
C SER A 248 -24.08 1.51 -6.19
N VAL A 249 -22.91 1.78 -6.78
CA VAL A 249 -22.19 3.05 -6.67
C VAL A 249 -21.91 3.69 -8.03
N SER A 250 -22.38 3.07 -9.11
CA SER A 250 -22.39 3.63 -10.47
C SER A 250 -21.00 3.95 -11.06
N TYR A 251 -19.99 3.13 -10.81
CA TYR A 251 -18.69 3.27 -11.46
C TYR A 251 -18.08 1.92 -11.89
N THR A 252 -17.08 2.00 -12.77
CA THR A 252 -16.31 0.86 -13.26
C THR A 252 -14.99 0.78 -12.49
N THR A 253 -14.62 -0.42 -12.08
CA THR A 253 -13.33 -0.66 -11.41
C THR A 253 -12.17 -0.60 -12.40
N PHE A 254 -11.01 -0.25 -11.90
CA PHE A 254 -9.75 -0.34 -12.65
C PHE A 254 -9.25 -1.78 -12.67
N PRO A 255 -8.40 -2.14 -13.65
CA PRO A 255 -7.79 -3.46 -13.69
C PRO A 255 -7.04 -3.81 -12.41
N ILE A 256 -7.06 -5.08 -12.03
CA ILE A 256 -6.17 -5.63 -11.00
C ILE A 256 -4.90 -6.17 -11.68
N PRO A 257 -3.79 -6.32 -10.94
CA PRO A 257 -2.58 -6.90 -11.49
C PRO A 257 -2.82 -8.30 -12.06
N GLN A 258 -2.23 -8.59 -13.23
CA GLN A 258 -2.26 -9.92 -13.86
C GLN A 258 -1.34 -10.93 -13.16
N LYS A 259 -0.48 -10.45 -12.25
CA LYS A 259 0.41 -11.24 -11.42
C LYS A 259 0.15 -10.91 -9.96
N ARG A 260 0.23 -11.90 -9.08
CA ARG A 260 0.13 -11.73 -7.63
C ARG A 260 1.50 -11.97 -7.01
N TYR A 261 2.19 -10.88 -6.69
CA TYR A 261 3.48 -10.95 -6.01
C TYR A 261 3.30 -11.21 -4.53
N LEU A 262 4.10 -12.13 -4.04
CA LEU A 262 4.30 -12.45 -2.64
C LEU A 262 5.69 -11.93 -2.24
N GLY A 263 6.00 -11.99 -0.96
CA GLY A 263 7.34 -11.66 -0.51
C GLY A 263 7.38 -11.18 0.92
N PHE A 264 8.54 -10.55 1.26
CA PHE A 264 8.84 -10.25 2.65
C PHE A 264 9.57 -8.92 2.77
N THR A 265 9.41 -8.31 3.93
CA THR A 265 10.19 -7.14 4.32
C THR A 265 10.87 -7.41 5.65
N GLY A 266 12.18 -7.26 5.70
CA GLY A 266 13.00 -7.50 6.89
C GLY A 266 13.54 -6.21 7.50
N PHE A 267 13.61 -6.17 8.82
CA PHE A 267 14.32 -5.16 9.60
C PHE A 267 15.50 -5.84 10.26
N VAL A 268 16.73 -5.40 9.98
CA VAL A 268 17.91 -6.21 10.27
C VAL A 268 18.98 -5.37 10.95
N GLU A 269 19.48 -5.85 12.09
CA GLU A 269 20.63 -5.28 12.77
C GLU A 269 21.92 -5.62 12.04
N THR A 270 22.84 -4.67 12.01
CA THR A 270 24.23 -4.97 11.67
C THR A 270 24.95 -5.66 12.83
N ASP A 271 26.07 -6.33 12.54
CA ASP A 271 26.90 -6.96 13.57
C ASP A 271 27.37 -5.92 14.63
N ASP A 272 27.54 -4.65 14.25
CA ASP A 272 27.92 -3.55 15.14
C ASP A 272 26.78 -3.16 16.11
N VAL A 273 25.52 -3.26 15.68
CA VAL A 273 24.37 -3.04 16.57
C VAL A 273 24.30 -4.12 17.64
N TYR A 274 24.54 -5.38 17.30
CA TYR A 274 24.66 -6.46 18.30
C TYR A 274 25.80 -6.22 19.26
N ALA A 275 26.92 -5.69 18.79
CA ALA A 275 28.07 -5.36 19.64
C ALA A 275 27.75 -4.21 20.60
N SER A 276 27.15 -3.13 20.12
CA SER A 276 26.85 -1.94 20.93
C SER A 276 25.71 -2.15 21.92
N GLU A 277 24.63 -2.82 21.52
CA GLU A 277 23.43 -2.96 22.33
C GLU A 277 23.47 -4.16 23.28
N TRP A 278 24.03 -5.28 22.86
CA TRP A 278 24.09 -6.51 23.64
C TRP A 278 25.49 -6.97 24.03
N GLY A 279 26.53 -6.22 23.61
CA GLY A 279 27.93 -6.58 23.91
C GLY A 279 28.40 -7.84 23.17
N ILE A 280 27.74 -8.22 22.10
CA ILE A 280 28.07 -9.41 21.29
C ILE A 280 29.21 -9.07 20.34
N THR A 281 30.36 -9.68 20.53
CA THR A 281 31.49 -9.56 19.60
C THR A 281 31.64 -10.84 18.80
N ALA A 282 31.33 -10.77 17.51
CA ALA A 282 31.56 -11.87 16.59
C ALA A 282 33.04 -11.89 16.12
N ASN A 283 33.73 -13.01 16.34
CA ASN A 283 35.07 -13.22 15.79
C ASN A 283 34.94 -13.78 14.37
N ILE A 284 35.21 -12.95 13.39
CA ILE A 284 35.00 -13.26 11.98
C ILE A 284 36.34 -13.59 11.31
N VAL A 285 36.44 -14.80 10.74
CA VAL A 285 37.56 -15.24 9.92
C VAL A 285 37.00 -15.77 8.60
N ASP A 286 37.49 -15.25 7.50
CA ASP A 286 37.02 -15.61 6.14
C ASP A 286 35.48 -15.57 5.99
N GLY A 287 34.85 -14.54 6.58
CA GLY A 287 33.41 -14.36 6.52
C GLY A 287 32.59 -15.26 7.49
N VAL A 288 33.25 -16.13 8.26
CA VAL A 288 32.58 -17.06 9.17
C VAL A 288 32.78 -16.64 10.62
N ILE A 289 31.70 -16.66 11.40
CA ILE A 289 31.72 -16.40 12.85
C ILE A 289 32.31 -17.63 13.57
N GLN A 290 33.51 -17.48 14.14
CA GLN A 290 34.25 -18.58 14.80
C GLN A 290 33.69 -18.91 16.19
N ASN A 291 33.25 -17.92 16.94
CA ASN A 291 32.73 -18.04 18.29
C ASN A 291 31.15 -18.08 18.32
N TRP A 292 30.55 -18.75 17.31
CA TRP A 292 29.11 -18.78 17.17
C TRP A 292 28.36 -19.29 18.41
N SER A 293 28.88 -20.28 19.09
CA SER A 293 28.27 -20.81 20.32
C SER A 293 28.11 -19.75 21.43
N ASP A 294 29.11 -18.85 21.56
CA ASP A 294 29.05 -17.79 22.57
C ASP A 294 28.07 -16.70 22.15
N VAL A 295 28.08 -16.31 20.85
CA VAL A 295 27.13 -15.38 20.26
C VAL A 295 25.69 -15.88 20.46
N LEU A 296 25.42 -17.12 20.06
CA LEU A 296 24.11 -17.74 20.18
C LEU A 296 23.64 -17.84 21.65
N ALA A 297 24.55 -18.13 22.59
CA ALA A 297 24.21 -18.22 24.00
C ALA A 297 23.67 -16.90 24.56
N ILE A 298 24.27 -15.76 24.18
CA ILE A 298 23.80 -14.42 24.60
C ILE A 298 22.43 -14.14 23.96
N ILE A 299 22.30 -14.37 22.64
CA ILE A 299 21.05 -14.14 21.92
C ILE A 299 19.92 -15.00 22.53
N LYS A 300 20.21 -16.28 22.79
CA LYS A 300 19.26 -17.20 23.42
C LYS A 300 18.82 -16.70 24.79
N GLN A 301 19.75 -16.27 25.64
CA GLN A 301 19.42 -15.71 26.95
C GLN A 301 18.49 -14.50 26.85
N ARG A 302 18.76 -13.58 25.93
CA ARG A 302 17.96 -12.37 25.71
C ARG A 302 16.58 -12.70 25.15
N ALA A 303 16.52 -13.59 24.14
CA ALA A 303 15.29 -14.05 23.54
C ALA A 303 14.41 -14.81 24.55
N GLU A 304 14.99 -15.73 25.35
CA GLU A 304 14.25 -16.46 26.37
C GLU A 304 13.68 -15.55 27.48
N ALA A 305 14.37 -14.46 27.80
CA ALA A 305 13.84 -13.45 28.72
C ALA A 305 12.60 -12.70 28.15
N ALA A 306 12.51 -12.55 26.84
CA ALA A 306 11.40 -11.87 26.18
C ALA A 306 10.25 -12.82 25.80
N TYR A 307 10.55 -14.01 25.31
CA TYR A 307 9.58 -14.93 24.68
C TYR A 307 9.33 -16.20 25.46
N GLY A 308 10.06 -16.46 26.56
CA GLY A 308 9.97 -17.70 27.34
C GLY A 308 10.90 -18.80 26.85
N THR A 309 10.81 -19.96 27.48
CA THR A 309 11.76 -21.07 27.30
C THR A 309 11.15 -22.32 26.65
N GLU A 310 9.99 -22.20 26.01
CA GLU A 310 9.39 -23.31 25.27
C GLU A 310 10.31 -23.80 24.15
N ASP A 311 10.39 -25.11 23.97
CA ASP A 311 11.19 -25.76 22.92
C ASP A 311 12.64 -25.24 22.80
N SER A 312 13.27 -24.88 23.94
CA SER A 312 14.57 -24.20 23.95
C SER A 312 15.72 -25.02 23.32
N GLY A 313 15.52 -26.30 23.09
CA GLY A 313 16.46 -27.21 22.41
C GLY A 313 16.30 -27.30 20.90
N ASP A 314 15.22 -26.77 20.33
CA ASP A 314 14.93 -26.80 18.89
C ASP A 314 14.74 -25.38 18.33
N LEU A 315 15.76 -24.85 17.68
CA LEU A 315 15.71 -23.50 17.08
C LEU A 315 14.72 -23.39 15.93
N THR A 316 14.27 -24.50 15.34
CA THR A 316 13.31 -24.49 14.24
C THR A 316 11.86 -24.48 14.68
N SER A 317 11.61 -24.80 15.96
CA SER A 317 10.25 -24.75 16.52
C SER A 317 9.69 -23.33 16.54
N PRO A 318 8.45 -23.09 16.10
CA PRO A 318 7.82 -21.78 16.17
C PRO A 318 7.63 -21.25 17.60
N LYS A 319 7.73 -22.12 18.61
CA LYS A 319 7.65 -21.74 20.02
C LYS A 319 9.01 -21.37 20.62
N ASN A 320 10.09 -21.71 19.96
CA ASN A 320 11.43 -21.40 20.43
C ASN A 320 11.67 -19.89 20.44
N ALA A 321 12.23 -19.37 21.53
CA ALA A 321 12.46 -17.95 21.72
C ALA A 321 13.33 -17.31 20.65
N VAL A 322 14.38 -18.00 20.18
CA VAL A 322 15.25 -17.51 19.10
C VAL A 322 14.51 -17.51 17.76
N ASN A 323 13.69 -18.53 17.49
CA ASN A 323 12.85 -18.56 16.29
C ASN A 323 11.88 -17.38 16.26
N ARG A 324 11.23 -17.10 17.39
CA ARG A 324 10.31 -15.97 17.55
C ARG A 324 11.02 -14.62 17.44
N PHE A 325 12.23 -14.53 18.00
CA PHE A 325 13.07 -13.35 17.86
C PHE A 325 13.33 -13.06 16.38
N VAL A 326 13.77 -14.04 15.59
CA VAL A 326 13.99 -13.89 14.15
C VAL A 326 12.69 -13.56 13.42
N ALA A 327 11.58 -14.26 13.71
CA ALA A 327 10.28 -14.01 13.08
C ALA A 327 9.79 -12.57 13.30
N TYR A 328 10.08 -11.96 14.45
CA TYR A 328 9.68 -10.59 14.77
C TYR A 328 10.32 -9.55 13.86
N HIS A 329 11.38 -9.88 13.14
CA HIS A 329 12.08 -9.00 12.21
C HIS A 329 11.47 -8.96 10.81
N PHE A 330 10.50 -9.82 10.50
CA PHE A 330 10.02 -9.96 9.14
C PHE A 330 8.50 -9.77 9.05
N LEU A 331 8.09 -9.05 8.02
CA LEU A 331 6.70 -8.85 7.63
C LEU A 331 6.39 -9.66 6.37
N GLU A 332 5.13 -10.09 6.24
CA GLU A 332 4.58 -10.52 4.96
C GLU A 332 4.43 -9.29 4.05
N GLY A 333 4.81 -9.41 2.78
CA GLY A 333 4.69 -8.35 1.77
C GLY A 333 6.00 -7.67 1.40
N ARG A 334 6.02 -7.18 0.17
CA ARG A 334 7.13 -6.44 -0.45
C ARG A 334 6.88 -4.94 -0.23
N ILE A 335 7.44 -4.37 0.83
CA ILE A 335 7.15 -2.99 1.25
C ILE A 335 8.40 -2.14 1.05
N PRO A 336 8.46 -1.26 0.04
CA PRO A 336 9.55 -0.30 -0.09
C PRO A 336 9.48 0.76 1.03
N TYR A 337 10.60 1.45 1.28
CA TYR A 337 10.75 2.38 2.42
C TYR A 337 9.65 3.45 2.47
N ASP A 338 9.34 4.06 1.33
CA ASP A 338 8.37 5.14 1.19
C ASP A 338 6.90 4.67 1.18
N ARG A 339 6.64 3.39 1.42
CA ARG A 339 5.30 2.79 1.42
C ARG A 339 4.88 2.20 2.76
N PHE A 340 5.71 2.34 3.80
CA PHE A 340 5.38 1.80 5.12
C PHE A 340 4.17 2.47 5.75
N VAL A 341 4.02 3.78 5.58
CA VAL A 341 2.93 4.54 6.17
C VAL A 341 2.25 5.39 5.10
N LYS A 342 0.93 5.35 5.07
CA LYS A 342 0.14 6.13 4.11
C LYS A 342 -1.17 6.58 4.74
N HIS A 343 -1.19 7.83 5.17
CA HIS A 343 -2.37 8.44 5.77
C HIS A 343 -2.79 9.67 4.96
N PHE A 344 -4.07 9.91 4.87
CA PHE A 344 -4.62 11.00 4.07
C PHE A 344 -5.61 11.87 4.83
N ASN A 345 -6.10 11.48 5.98
CA ASN A 345 -7.18 12.16 6.69
C ASN A 345 -6.99 12.28 8.21
N GLU A 346 -5.76 12.16 8.70
CA GLU A 346 -5.45 12.48 10.08
C GLU A 346 -5.35 14.00 10.29
N TYR A 347 -5.72 14.44 11.51
CA TYR A 347 -5.62 15.86 11.84
C TYR A 347 -4.19 16.38 11.70
N GLY A 348 -4.05 17.51 11.00
CA GLY A 348 -2.73 18.07 10.69
C GLY A 348 -2.07 17.50 9.44
N TYR A 349 -2.71 16.56 8.77
CA TYR A 349 -2.29 16.08 7.47
C TYR A 349 -2.80 17.04 6.39
N LYS A 350 -1.93 17.58 5.59
CA LYS A 350 -2.29 18.53 4.52
C LYS A 350 -2.01 17.91 3.17
N TYR A 351 -2.99 18.01 2.30
CA TYR A 351 -2.77 17.69 0.89
C TYR A 351 -1.99 18.80 0.22
N GLY A 352 -1.00 18.40 -0.58
CA GLY A 352 -0.43 19.27 -1.58
C GLY A 352 -1.38 19.49 -2.77
N ALA A 353 -0.86 20.12 -3.83
CA ALA A 353 -1.63 20.36 -5.04
C ALA A 353 -2.02 19.07 -5.77
N ASP A 354 -1.28 17.99 -5.59
CA ASP A 354 -1.55 16.67 -6.13
C ASP A 354 -1.58 15.61 -5.01
N PRO A 355 -2.77 15.14 -4.60
CA PRO A 355 -2.91 14.12 -3.56
C PRO A 355 -2.34 12.74 -3.96
N HIS A 356 -2.07 12.52 -5.25
CA HIS A 356 -1.44 11.29 -5.74
C HIS A 356 0.09 11.33 -5.68
N ASN A 357 0.66 12.53 -5.47
CA ASN A 357 2.09 12.69 -5.29
C ASN A 357 2.42 12.82 -3.79
N PRO A 358 2.99 11.81 -3.13
CA PRO A 358 3.30 11.86 -1.70
C PRO A 358 4.26 13.00 -1.32
N GLN A 359 5.01 13.54 -2.26
CA GLN A 359 5.90 14.68 -2.03
C GLN A 359 5.18 16.00 -1.78
N THR A 360 3.89 16.07 -2.11
CA THR A 360 3.08 17.28 -1.89
C THR A 360 2.31 17.24 -0.57
N ILE A 361 2.52 16.20 0.25
CA ILE A 361 1.81 16.01 1.51
C ILE A 361 2.69 16.54 2.66
N GLU A 362 2.11 17.43 3.44
CA GLU A 362 2.74 17.94 4.67
C GLU A 362 2.13 17.27 5.88
N TYR A 363 2.97 16.65 6.71
CA TYR A 363 2.56 16.12 8.01
C TYR A 363 2.76 17.17 9.09
N THR A 364 1.81 17.25 10.01
CA THR A 364 1.94 18.08 11.21
C THR A 364 1.75 17.24 12.48
N VAL A 365 1.56 15.93 12.34
CA VAL A 365 1.49 14.94 13.40
C VAL A 365 2.22 13.68 12.95
N ASP A 366 2.73 12.91 13.91
CA ASP A 366 3.24 11.57 13.62
C ASP A 366 2.08 10.70 13.12
N VAL A 367 2.33 9.90 12.08
CA VAL A 367 1.36 8.96 11.49
C VAL A 367 1.93 7.55 11.51
N TRP A 368 1.09 6.53 11.68
CA TRP A 368 1.56 5.16 11.79
C TRP A 368 0.59 4.13 11.23
N ASP A 369 1.14 2.97 10.88
CA ASP A 369 0.42 1.76 10.54
C ASP A 369 0.91 0.59 11.40
N TYR A 370 0.06 -0.42 11.54
CA TYR A 370 0.38 -1.64 12.26
C TYR A 370 0.58 -2.77 11.27
N TYR A 371 1.54 -3.64 11.57
CA TYR A 371 1.89 -4.79 10.74
C TYR A 371 1.92 -6.05 11.58
N ARG A 372 1.51 -7.15 10.94
CA ARG A 372 1.64 -8.49 11.49
C ARG A 372 2.99 -9.07 11.07
N THR A 373 3.73 -9.65 12.02
CA THR A 373 4.97 -10.36 11.72
C THR A 373 4.70 -11.75 11.16
N VAL A 374 5.70 -12.33 10.49
CA VAL A 374 5.62 -13.69 9.94
C VAL A 374 5.49 -14.74 11.05
N GLY A 375 5.06 -15.94 10.70
CA GLY A 375 5.06 -17.11 11.56
C GLY A 375 3.72 -17.50 12.19
N GLU A 376 3.76 -18.64 12.89
CA GLU A 376 2.58 -19.24 13.52
C GLU A 376 2.20 -18.52 14.81
N MET A 377 3.16 -17.88 15.47
CA MET A 377 2.97 -17.07 16.67
C MET A 377 3.26 -15.60 16.35
N PRO A 378 2.37 -14.94 15.60
CA PRO A 378 2.63 -13.59 15.10
C PRO A 378 2.60 -12.56 16.21
N ASP A 379 3.36 -11.52 16.02
CA ASP A 379 3.38 -10.33 16.86
C ASP A 379 2.98 -9.08 16.04
N LEU A 380 2.68 -8.00 16.75
CA LEU A 380 2.33 -6.72 16.16
C LEU A 380 3.57 -5.81 16.13
N LEU A 381 3.85 -5.22 14.97
CA LEU A 381 4.78 -4.10 14.81
C LEU A 381 4.00 -2.82 14.51
N LYS A 382 4.40 -1.73 15.14
CA LYS A 382 3.97 -0.38 14.81
C LYS A 382 5.06 0.30 14.00
N VAL A 383 4.75 0.79 12.83
CA VAL A 383 5.68 1.56 12.00
C VAL A 383 5.17 2.99 11.95
N THR A 384 5.97 3.95 12.37
CA THR A 384 5.61 5.36 12.50
C THR A 384 6.49 6.22 11.62
N GLN A 385 5.88 7.08 10.82
CA GLN A 385 6.56 8.18 10.14
C GLN A 385 6.40 9.45 10.97
N VAL A 386 7.52 10.08 11.31
CA VAL A 386 7.50 11.30 12.13
C VAL A 386 7.18 12.53 11.28
N CYS A 387 6.58 13.53 11.92
CA CYS A 387 6.17 14.77 11.26
C CYS A 387 7.27 15.84 11.21
N ASP A 388 8.49 15.51 11.61
CA ASP A 388 9.63 16.40 11.46
C ASP A 388 10.08 16.50 9.99
N GLY A 389 10.96 17.46 9.68
CA GLY A 389 11.35 17.73 8.32
C GLY A 389 12.09 16.59 7.59
N GLU A 390 12.58 15.59 8.33
CA GLU A 390 13.30 14.45 7.77
C GLU A 390 12.36 13.28 7.42
N HIS A 391 11.15 13.28 7.97
CA HIS A 391 10.15 12.21 7.75
C HIS A 391 10.68 10.78 8.02
N GLU A 392 11.55 10.66 9.03
CA GLU A 392 12.13 9.38 9.41
C GLU A 392 11.06 8.36 9.83
N ILE A 393 11.37 7.09 9.62
CA ILE A 393 10.47 5.98 9.94
C ILE A 393 11.04 5.17 11.12
N TYR A 394 10.19 4.97 12.12
CA TYR A 394 10.56 4.26 13.35
C TYR A 394 9.67 3.03 13.57
N ILE A 395 10.25 1.99 14.15
CA ILE A 395 9.52 0.83 14.66
C ILE A 395 9.23 1.03 16.16
N ASN A 396 8.03 0.63 16.57
CA ASN A 396 7.55 0.64 17.95
C ASN A 396 7.74 2.00 18.64
N ARG A 397 7.52 3.09 17.90
CA ARG A 397 7.56 4.43 18.45
C ARG A 397 6.35 4.67 19.35
N VAL A 398 6.61 5.04 20.59
CA VAL A 398 5.57 5.41 21.54
C VAL A 398 5.02 6.78 21.19
N CYS A 399 3.70 6.92 21.18
CA CYS A 399 3.01 8.17 20.94
C CYS A 399 2.28 8.67 22.20
N LYS A 400 2.13 9.98 22.31
CA LYS A 400 1.39 10.64 23.37
C LYS A 400 0.58 11.80 22.83
N TYR A 401 -0.42 12.20 23.58
CA TYR A 401 -1.13 13.45 23.29
C TYR A 401 -0.24 14.66 23.59
N ASP A 402 -0.25 15.61 22.66
CA ASP A 402 0.32 16.93 22.85
C ASP A 402 -0.72 17.96 22.39
N ASN A 403 -0.85 19.07 23.12
CA ASN A 403 -1.75 20.17 22.76
C ASN A 403 -0.99 21.39 22.22
N GLY A 404 0.24 21.19 21.77
CA GLY A 404 1.14 22.27 21.34
C GLY A 404 0.78 22.93 20.01
N PHE A 405 -0.07 22.30 19.19
CA PHE A 405 -0.40 22.81 17.86
C PHE A 405 -1.79 23.47 17.86
N ASP A 406 -1.83 24.80 17.67
CA ASP A 406 -3.06 25.62 17.65
C ASP A 406 -4.06 25.36 18.80
N GLY A 407 -3.53 24.92 19.96
CA GLY A 407 -4.35 24.61 21.14
C GLY A 407 -5.20 23.33 21.00
N LYS A 408 -4.94 22.50 19.98
CA LYS A 408 -5.63 21.23 19.75
C LYS A 408 -4.73 20.06 20.13
N TYR A 409 -5.35 18.98 20.62
CA TYR A 409 -4.63 17.75 20.93
C TYR A 409 -4.17 17.08 19.64
N GLN A 410 -2.95 16.57 19.65
CA GLN A 410 -2.38 15.77 18.58
C GLN A 410 -1.51 14.65 19.14
N MET A 411 -1.40 13.56 18.37
CA MET A 411 -0.51 12.47 18.73
C MET A 411 0.88 12.72 18.15
N VAL A 412 1.87 12.80 19.02
CA VAL A 412 3.28 12.93 18.63
C VAL A 412 4.10 11.83 19.28
N GLY A 413 5.19 11.45 18.62
CA GLY A 413 6.10 10.46 19.17
C GLY A 413 6.75 10.92 20.45
N SER A 414 6.88 10.00 21.39
CA SER A 414 7.62 10.22 22.64
C SER A 414 9.04 9.70 22.49
N PRO A 415 10.06 10.45 22.96
CA PRO A 415 11.44 9.99 22.97
C PRO A 415 11.72 8.96 24.08
N GLU A 416 10.72 8.29 24.62
CA GLU A 416 10.92 7.27 25.64
C GLU A 416 11.94 6.23 25.17
N SER A 417 12.88 5.91 26.06
CA SER A 417 13.90 4.91 25.80
C SER A 417 13.47 3.56 26.35
N GLY A 418 13.75 2.52 25.62
CA GLY A 418 13.51 1.15 26.05
C GLY A 418 14.02 0.17 25.02
N GLU A 419 14.42 -1.00 25.45
CA GLU A 419 14.84 -2.06 24.53
C GLU A 419 13.67 -2.45 23.65
N GLY A 420 13.86 -2.41 22.34
CA GLY A 420 12.81 -2.70 21.34
C GLY A 420 11.89 -1.53 21.00
N LEU A 421 12.12 -0.32 21.55
CA LEU A 421 11.32 0.89 21.31
C LEU A 421 12.10 1.95 20.52
N ASN A 422 11.38 2.77 19.76
CA ASN A 422 11.91 3.89 19.00
C ASN A 422 13.12 3.52 18.14
N ILE A 423 12.96 2.48 17.34
CA ILE A 423 13.99 1.92 16.46
C ILE A 423 13.90 2.62 15.12
N LEU A 424 14.95 3.35 14.73
CA LEU A 424 15.04 4.00 13.44
C LEU A 424 15.31 2.97 12.34
N ILE A 425 14.52 3.02 11.26
CA ILE A 425 14.75 2.28 10.03
C ILE A 425 15.65 3.13 9.14
N SER A 426 16.79 2.59 8.72
CA SER A 426 17.68 3.28 7.79
C SER A 426 17.10 3.24 6.38
N ASP A 427 17.00 4.42 5.76
CA ASP A 427 16.79 4.52 4.33
C ASP A 427 18.10 4.20 3.62
N THR A 428 18.14 3.07 2.94
CA THR A 428 19.38 2.54 2.35
C THR A 428 19.68 3.07 0.96
N ASN A 429 19.04 4.13 0.50
CA ASN A 429 19.23 4.66 -0.85
C ASN A 429 20.72 4.77 -1.22
N GLY A 430 21.24 3.73 -1.86
CA GLY A 430 22.59 3.65 -2.41
C GLY A 430 23.68 3.11 -1.48
N GLU A 431 23.45 2.94 -0.17
CA GLU A 431 24.46 2.36 0.73
C GLU A 431 24.46 0.82 0.71
N TYR A 432 23.29 0.22 0.51
CA TYR A 432 23.10 -1.22 0.50
C TYR A 432 22.23 -1.65 -0.68
N GLU A 433 22.56 -2.77 -1.28
CA GLU A 433 21.64 -3.49 -2.16
C GLU A 433 20.56 -4.15 -1.29
N ASN A 434 19.48 -3.48 -1.03
CA ASN A 434 18.41 -3.95 -0.14
C ASN A 434 17.14 -4.42 -0.85
N SER A 435 17.11 -4.33 -2.18
CA SER A 435 15.98 -4.73 -3.02
C SER A 435 16.20 -6.14 -3.56
N ALA A 436 15.64 -7.14 -2.87
CA ALA A 436 15.65 -8.54 -3.27
C ALA A 436 14.55 -8.84 -4.33
N VAL A 437 14.65 -9.96 -5.04
CA VAL A 437 13.63 -10.38 -6.01
C VAL A 437 12.26 -10.58 -5.36
N ASN A 438 12.22 -10.93 -4.09
CA ASN A 438 11.00 -11.17 -3.34
C ASN A 438 10.78 -10.18 -2.17
N GLY A 439 11.35 -8.99 -2.23
CA GLY A 439 11.09 -7.96 -1.21
C GLY A 439 12.28 -7.10 -0.83
N TYR A 440 12.30 -6.68 0.42
CA TYR A 440 13.28 -5.71 0.90
C TYR A 440 13.83 -6.12 2.26
N TYR A 441 15.03 -5.62 2.60
CA TYR A 441 15.45 -5.53 3.99
C TYR A 441 15.96 -4.13 4.29
N PHE A 442 15.83 -3.71 5.54
CA PHE A 442 16.29 -2.39 5.99
C PHE A 442 17.13 -2.53 7.25
N PRO A 443 18.33 -1.94 7.28
CA PRO A 443 19.11 -1.85 8.50
C PRO A 443 18.37 -1.03 9.56
N ILE A 444 18.55 -1.44 10.82
CA ILE A 444 17.99 -0.75 11.97
C ILE A 444 19.09 -0.42 12.99
N ASN A 445 18.88 0.66 13.74
CA ASN A 445 19.90 1.23 14.61
C ASN A 445 19.92 0.66 16.04
N LYS A 446 18.97 -0.20 16.40
CA LYS A 446 18.84 -0.84 17.72
C LYS A 446 18.34 -2.25 17.56
N ILE A 447 18.46 -3.08 18.61
CA ILE A 447 17.91 -4.44 18.58
C ILE A 447 16.37 -4.41 18.59
N LEU A 448 15.78 -5.09 17.64
CA LEU A 448 14.34 -5.28 17.53
C LEU A 448 13.92 -6.53 18.31
N ILE A 449 13.32 -6.33 19.47
CA ILE A 449 12.85 -7.41 20.31
C ILE A 449 11.50 -7.05 20.95
N LYS A 450 10.55 -7.99 20.95
CA LYS A 450 9.28 -7.81 21.63
C LYS A 450 9.37 -8.31 23.08
N ASN A 451 9.86 -7.45 23.95
CA ASN A 451 9.87 -7.68 25.40
C ASN A 451 8.60 -7.11 26.07
N SER A 452 8.53 -7.19 27.39
CA SER A 452 7.39 -6.65 28.16
C SER A 452 7.23 -5.13 28.05
N GLN A 453 8.30 -4.37 27.80
CA GLN A 453 8.21 -2.92 27.59
C GLN A 453 7.49 -2.60 26.30
N VAL A 454 7.88 -3.26 25.19
CA VAL A 454 7.22 -3.13 23.88
C VAL A 454 5.76 -3.56 23.99
N ALA A 455 5.49 -4.72 24.59
CA ALA A 455 4.13 -5.23 24.76
C ALA A 455 3.24 -4.27 25.58
N ASN A 456 3.80 -3.63 26.60
CA ASN A 456 3.08 -2.66 27.41
C ASN A 456 2.88 -1.32 26.69
N ALA A 457 3.87 -0.86 25.94
CA ALA A 457 3.77 0.38 25.16
C ALA A 457 2.68 0.26 24.11
N LEU A 458 2.73 -0.77 23.25
CA LEU A 458 1.71 -1.02 22.22
C LEU A 458 0.33 -1.36 22.80
N GLY A 459 0.28 -2.10 23.93
CA GLY A 459 -0.95 -2.40 24.65
C GLY A 459 -1.47 -1.23 25.51
N GLY A 460 -0.73 -0.13 25.58
CA GLY A 460 -1.10 1.14 26.20
C GLY A 460 -1.73 2.13 25.21
N GLU A 461 -1.88 1.75 23.96
CA GLU A 461 -2.46 2.58 22.89
C GLU A 461 -3.76 1.96 22.37
N ARG A 462 -4.59 2.80 21.75
CA ARG A 462 -5.70 2.32 20.90
C ARG A 462 -5.10 1.90 19.56
N ILE A 463 -5.35 0.66 19.15
CA ILE A 463 -4.81 0.10 17.90
C ILE A 463 -5.88 0.22 16.83
N ARG A 464 -5.76 1.24 16.00
CA ARG A 464 -6.62 1.43 14.82
C ARG A 464 -5.87 0.94 13.59
N PHE A 465 -6.52 0.12 12.79
CA PHE A 465 -5.96 -0.46 11.58
C PHE A 465 -7.02 -0.64 10.50
N ASP A 466 -6.64 -0.47 9.27
CA ASP A 466 -7.48 -0.79 8.12
C ASP A 466 -7.27 -2.24 7.65
N LEU A 467 -7.93 -2.62 6.57
CA LEU A 467 -7.73 -3.94 5.99
C LEU A 467 -6.34 -4.12 5.36
N MET A 468 -5.61 -3.05 5.07
CA MET A 468 -4.24 -3.15 4.56
C MET A 468 -3.32 -3.90 5.53
N THR A 469 -3.50 -3.72 6.83
CA THR A 469 -2.77 -4.50 7.87
C THR A 469 -3.01 -6.01 7.75
N ILE A 470 -4.18 -6.42 7.21
CA ILE A 470 -4.56 -7.82 7.00
C ILE A 470 -4.26 -8.29 5.58
N THR A 471 -4.08 -7.36 4.65
CA THR A 471 -3.93 -7.62 3.21
C THR A 471 -2.64 -6.99 2.67
N PRO A 472 -1.46 -7.49 3.07
CA PRO A 472 -0.17 -6.96 2.59
C PRO A 472 0.00 -7.05 1.08
N GLU A 473 -0.82 -7.86 0.41
CA GLU A 473 -0.88 -7.97 -1.05
C GLU A 473 -1.21 -6.63 -1.74
N LEU A 474 -1.93 -5.72 -1.07
CA LEU A 474 -2.22 -4.40 -1.63
C LEU A 474 -0.95 -3.58 -1.89
N ILE A 475 0.00 -3.62 -0.95
CA ILE A 475 1.29 -2.94 -1.12
C ILE A 475 2.17 -3.72 -2.09
N SER A 476 2.30 -5.04 -1.89
CA SER A 476 3.16 -5.92 -2.70
C SER A 476 2.83 -5.85 -4.19
N ASN A 477 1.57 -5.57 -4.53
CA ASN A 477 1.07 -5.51 -5.90
C ASN A 477 0.68 -4.10 -6.36
N ASN A 478 1.18 -3.07 -5.65
CA ASN A 478 0.94 -1.66 -5.97
C ASN A 478 -0.54 -1.28 -6.16
N CYS A 479 -1.40 -1.85 -5.32
CA CYS A 479 -2.84 -1.60 -5.37
C CYS A 479 -3.30 -0.55 -4.37
N ARG A 480 -2.56 -0.34 -3.26
CA ARG A 480 -2.94 0.62 -2.21
C ARG A 480 -2.90 2.04 -2.76
N GLY A 481 -4.00 2.77 -2.59
CA GLY A 481 -4.15 4.13 -3.08
C GLY A 481 -4.26 4.25 -4.61
N ASN A 482 -4.53 3.16 -5.32
CA ASN A 482 -4.53 3.12 -6.78
C ASN A 482 -5.92 2.77 -7.34
N GLY A 483 -6.86 3.69 -7.19
CA GLY A 483 -8.20 3.62 -7.78
C GLY A 483 -9.13 2.55 -7.18
N TYR A 484 -10.24 2.34 -7.85
CA TYR A 484 -11.27 1.37 -7.47
C TYR A 484 -10.96 0.01 -8.10
N LYS A 485 -10.97 -1.06 -7.28
CA LYS A 485 -10.63 -2.41 -7.77
C LYS A 485 -11.66 -3.43 -7.33
N TYR A 486 -11.90 -4.43 -8.17
CA TYR A 486 -12.64 -5.63 -7.85
C TYR A 486 -11.67 -6.79 -7.77
N PHE A 487 -11.62 -7.45 -6.60
CA PHE A 487 -10.72 -8.57 -6.39
C PHE A 487 -11.45 -9.92 -6.47
N PRO A 488 -10.86 -10.92 -7.12
CA PRO A 488 -11.40 -12.27 -7.11
C PRO A 488 -11.29 -12.89 -5.71
N ASN A 489 -12.18 -13.84 -5.42
CA ASN A 489 -12.12 -14.61 -4.19
C ASN A 489 -10.79 -15.40 -4.13
N GLY A 490 -10.11 -15.32 -2.99
CA GLY A 490 -8.83 -15.98 -2.78
C GLY A 490 -7.59 -15.12 -3.11
N TYR A 491 -7.79 -13.88 -3.58
CA TYR A 491 -6.66 -12.98 -3.82
C TYR A 491 -5.88 -12.63 -2.55
N PHE A 492 -6.57 -12.51 -1.42
CA PHE A 492 -5.98 -12.12 -0.14
C PHE A 492 -5.87 -13.31 0.81
N ASP A 493 -4.69 -13.57 1.36
CA ASP A 493 -4.49 -14.63 2.36
C ASP A 493 -5.21 -14.34 3.68
N GLY A 494 -5.36 -13.05 4.00
CA GLY A 494 -6.09 -12.58 5.18
C GLY A 494 -7.60 -12.60 5.06
N ILE A 495 -8.17 -12.84 3.87
CA ILE A 495 -9.60 -12.82 3.60
C ILE A 495 -10.04 -14.14 2.96
N LYS A 496 -10.98 -14.84 3.61
CA LYS A 496 -11.54 -16.09 3.06
C LYS A 496 -13.04 -15.95 2.85
N THR A 497 -13.48 -16.01 1.61
CA THR A 497 -14.91 -16.05 1.27
C THR A 497 -15.47 -17.45 1.46
N ARG A 498 -16.71 -17.55 1.98
CA ARG A 498 -17.42 -18.81 2.22
C ARG A 498 -18.44 -19.13 1.14
N THR A 499 -18.78 -18.16 0.30
CA THR A 499 -19.73 -18.31 -0.80
C THR A 499 -19.23 -17.57 -2.03
N SER A 500 -19.53 -18.11 -3.21
CA SER A 500 -19.26 -17.43 -4.49
C SER A 500 -20.11 -16.17 -4.71
N GLY A 501 -21.12 -15.94 -3.86
CA GLY A 501 -21.94 -14.73 -3.90
C GLY A 501 -21.35 -13.56 -3.12
N THR A 502 -20.12 -13.70 -2.56
CA THR A 502 -19.41 -12.60 -1.92
C THR A 502 -18.53 -11.91 -2.95
N GLU A 503 -18.73 -10.63 -3.16
CA GLU A 503 -17.92 -9.79 -4.03
C GLU A 503 -17.05 -8.85 -3.17
N ILE A 504 -15.78 -8.68 -3.54
CA ILE A 504 -14.81 -7.88 -2.80
C ILE A 504 -14.42 -6.67 -3.64
N TYR A 505 -14.74 -5.47 -3.14
CA TYR A 505 -14.35 -4.21 -3.75
C TYR A 505 -13.46 -3.41 -2.79
N TYR A 506 -12.35 -2.92 -3.34
CA TYR A 506 -11.47 -1.93 -2.72
C TYR A 506 -11.72 -0.58 -3.39
N LEU A 507 -11.90 0.43 -2.60
CA LEU A 507 -12.17 1.78 -3.05
C LEU A 507 -11.11 2.72 -2.47
N HIS A 508 -10.44 3.43 -3.35
CA HIS A 508 -9.60 4.55 -2.96
C HIS A 508 -10.24 5.81 -3.52
N SER A 509 -10.88 6.58 -2.68
CA SER A 509 -11.83 7.59 -3.08
C SER A 509 -11.23 8.97 -3.36
N GLN A 510 -9.97 9.18 -3.08
CA GLN A 510 -9.26 10.41 -3.46
C GLN A 510 -9.13 10.59 -4.98
N TRP A 511 -9.27 9.51 -5.72
CA TRP A 511 -9.22 9.51 -7.17
C TRP A 511 -10.15 10.55 -7.82
N ASN A 512 -11.28 10.84 -7.23
CA ASN A 512 -12.31 11.71 -7.82
C ASN A 512 -12.35 13.13 -7.25
N GLY A 513 -11.36 13.55 -6.49
CA GLY A 513 -11.28 14.94 -6.00
C GLY A 513 -12.37 15.33 -5.03
N GLY A 514 -12.94 14.39 -4.27
CA GLY A 514 -13.97 14.77 -3.32
C GLY A 514 -14.79 13.67 -2.66
N GLY A 515 -14.41 12.41 -2.78
CA GLY A 515 -15.23 11.32 -2.28
C GLY A 515 -14.76 10.62 -1.00
N ALA A 516 -13.48 10.66 -0.68
CA ALA A 516 -12.86 9.89 0.41
C ALA A 516 -12.89 10.52 1.78
N TRP A 517 -13.60 11.51 1.91
CA TRP A 517 -13.59 12.39 3.07
C TRP A 517 -14.19 11.76 4.34
N GLN A 518 -14.65 10.56 4.29
CA GLN A 518 -15.12 9.80 5.46
C GLN A 518 -14.26 8.57 5.75
N ASP A 519 -13.25 8.30 4.92
CA ASP A 519 -12.52 7.06 4.95
C ASP A 519 -11.22 7.22 5.72
N TYR A 520 -10.98 6.31 6.65
CA TYR A 520 -9.71 6.23 7.35
C TYR A 520 -8.60 5.88 6.33
N GLN A 521 -7.53 6.66 6.31
CA GLN A 521 -6.42 6.53 5.38
C GLN A 521 -6.78 6.68 3.88
N GLY A 522 -8.02 7.12 3.57
CA GLY A 522 -8.45 7.41 2.20
C GLY A 522 -8.90 6.20 1.40
N ASP A 523 -9.16 5.07 2.03
CA ASP A 523 -9.66 3.88 1.37
C ASP A 523 -10.77 3.15 2.14
N GLU A 524 -11.48 2.29 1.45
CA GLU A 524 -12.63 1.57 1.96
C GLU A 524 -12.75 0.18 1.34
N TRP A 525 -13.39 -0.71 2.07
CA TRP A 525 -13.73 -2.05 1.59
C TRP A 525 -15.23 -2.26 1.55
N ILE A 526 -15.71 -2.83 0.45
CA ILE A 526 -17.10 -3.26 0.33
C ILE A 526 -17.13 -4.76 0.02
N PHE A 527 -17.75 -5.50 0.92
CA PHE A 527 -18.14 -6.89 0.68
C PHE A 527 -19.60 -6.90 0.31
N SER A 528 -19.91 -7.20 -0.94
CA SER A 528 -21.25 -7.09 -1.51
C SER A 528 -21.91 -8.44 -1.78
N GLY A 529 -23.21 -8.45 -1.95
CA GLY A 529 -23.99 -9.63 -2.25
C GLY A 529 -24.55 -10.35 -1.02
N LEU A 530 -24.74 -11.67 -1.12
CA LEU A 530 -25.03 -12.54 0.02
C LEU A 530 -23.71 -12.85 0.74
N PHE A 531 -23.04 -11.81 1.20
CA PHE A 531 -21.71 -11.90 1.73
C PHE A 531 -21.59 -12.88 2.90
N ASP A 532 -20.51 -13.66 2.86
CA ASP A 532 -20.07 -14.57 3.90
C ASP A 532 -18.55 -14.70 3.80
N PHE A 533 -17.83 -14.00 4.66
CA PHE A 533 -16.37 -13.93 4.60
C PHE A 533 -15.75 -13.96 6.00
N VAL A 534 -14.52 -14.42 6.06
CA VAL A 534 -13.69 -14.50 7.27
C VAL A 534 -12.46 -13.62 7.08
N LEU A 535 -12.17 -12.79 8.07
CA LEU A 535 -10.95 -11.98 8.14
C LEU A 535 -10.01 -12.56 9.20
N ARG A 536 -8.73 -12.64 8.87
CA ARG A 536 -7.67 -12.89 9.83
C ARG A 536 -7.35 -11.56 10.53
N LEU A 537 -7.56 -11.47 11.82
CA LEU A 537 -7.31 -10.26 12.60
C LEU A 537 -5.82 -10.11 12.93
N PRO A 538 -5.31 -8.87 13.06
CA PRO A 538 -3.97 -8.66 13.59
C PRO A 538 -3.85 -9.18 15.03
N PRO A 539 -2.65 -9.61 15.47
CA PRO A 539 -2.44 -10.05 16.82
C PRO A 539 -2.54 -8.87 17.80
N VAL A 540 -2.95 -9.15 19.04
CA VAL A 540 -2.87 -8.15 20.11
C VAL A 540 -1.47 -8.14 20.72
N PRO A 541 -0.95 -6.97 21.14
CA PRO A 541 0.43 -6.86 21.64
C PRO A 541 0.66 -7.55 22.98
N ARG A 542 -0.37 -7.69 23.81
CA ARG A 542 -0.34 -8.39 25.12
C ARG A 542 -1.67 -9.01 25.43
N ASP A 543 -1.66 -9.93 26.37
CA ASP A 543 -2.88 -10.50 26.94
C ASP A 543 -3.72 -9.43 27.62
N GLY A 544 -5.03 -9.43 27.36
CA GLY A 544 -5.92 -8.44 27.94
C GLY A 544 -7.33 -8.50 27.39
N THR A 545 -8.20 -7.69 27.99
CA THR A 545 -9.56 -7.48 27.48
C THR A 545 -9.54 -6.32 26.50
N TYR A 546 -10.02 -6.59 25.29
CA TYR A 546 -10.12 -5.62 24.20
C TYR A 546 -11.57 -5.47 23.76
N GLU A 547 -11.98 -4.23 23.52
CA GLU A 547 -13.19 -3.93 22.78
C GLU A 547 -12.83 -3.81 21.30
N PHE A 548 -13.46 -4.63 20.48
CA PHE A 548 -13.28 -4.62 19.03
C PHE A 548 -14.38 -3.81 18.38
N ARG A 549 -14.00 -2.84 17.58
CA ARG A 549 -14.88 -1.88 16.92
C ARG A 549 -14.58 -1.83 15.42
N ALA A 550 -15.59 -1.44 14.64
CA ALA A 550 -15.44 -1.13 13.21
C ALA A 550 -15.90 0.30 12.91
N GLY A 551 -15.12 1.04 12.14
CA GLY A 551 -15.53 2.29 11.52
C GLY A 551 -16.49 1.99 10.37
N ILE A 552 -17.64 2.68 10.34
CA ILE A 552 -18.70 2.43 9.37
C ILE A 552 -19.21 3.75 8.81
N ALA A 553 -19.11 3.92 7.50
CA ALA A 553 -19.85 4.94 6.78
C ALA A 553 -21.28 4.42 6.54
N GLN A 554 -22.25 5.16 7.04
CA GLN A 554 -23.66 4.74 7.03
C GLN A 554 -24.31 5.05 5.69
N ASN A 555 -25.04 4.07 5.15
CA ASN A 555 -25.78 4.22 3.90
C ASN A 555 -26.94 3.21 3.85
N THR A 556 -28.00 3.53 3.13
CA THR A 556 -29.16 2.66 2.92
C THR A 556 -28.86 1.37 2.14
N LEU A 557 -27.72 1.31 1.44
CA LEU A 557 -27.26 0.12 0.74
C LEU A 557 -26.66 -0.94 1.70
N ARG A 558 -26.37 -0.59 2.94
CA ARG A 558 -25.80 -1.51 3.92
C ARG A 558 -26.75 -2.65 4.26
N GLY A 559 -26.19 -3.75 4.72
CA GLY A 559 -26.93 -4.95 5.12
C GLY A 559 -26.98 -5.16 6.62
N MET A 560 -27.29 -6.39 7.00
CA MET A 560 -27.14 -6.90 8.36
C MET A 560 -26.13 -8.01 8.34
N ALA A 561 -25.26 -8.06 9.33
CA ALA A 561 -24.22 -9.07 9.45
C ALA A 561 -24.28 -9.78 10.80
N GLN A 562 -24.29 -11.11 10.82
CA GLN A 562 -24.01 -11.90 12.01
C GLN A 562 -22.50 -12.06 12.11
N PRO A 563 -21.85 -11.54 13.18
CA PRO A 563 -20.44 -11.78 13.42
C PRO A 563 -20.21 -13.11 14.14
N TYR A 564 -19.07 -13.73 13.86
CA TYR A 564 -18.55 -14.92 14.53
C TYR A 564 -17.07 -14.69 14.82
N VAL A 565 -16.57 -15.13 15.96
CA VAL A 565 -15.18 -14.96 16.36
C VAL A 565 -14.62 -16.27 16.89
N GLY A 566 -13.34 -16.50 16.65
CA GLY A 566 -12.62 -17.67 17.16
C GLY A 566 -11.15 -17.69 16.75
N GLU A 567 -10.45 -18.71 17.20
CA GLU A 567 -9.03 -18.95 16.91
C GLU A 567 -8.82 -19.89 15.69
N ASP A 568 -9.85 -20.67 15.31
CA ASP A 568 -9.85 -21.49 14.09
C ASP A 568 -10.83 -20.90 13.08
N PRO A 569 -10.38 -20.52 11.86
CA PRO A 569 -11.24 -19.94 10.84
C PRO A 569 -12.38 -20.88 10.39
N ASN A 570 -12.30 -22.16 10.68
CA ASN A 570 -13.31 -23.16 10.34
C ASN A 570 -14.31 -23.42 11.48
N ASP A 571 -13.97 -23.05 12.72
CA ASP A 571 -14.79 -23.23 13.92
C ASP A 571 -14.94 -21.90 14.67
N LEU A 572 -15.84 -21.06 14.18
CA LEU A 572 -16.10 -19.72 14.71
C LEU A 572 -17.45 -19.69 15.41
N ALA A 573 -17.48 -19.23 16.64
CA ALA A 573 -18.69 -19.08 17.42
C ALA A 573 -19.44 -17.76 17.09
N PRO A 574 -20.77 -17.78 16.94
CA PRO A 574 -21.54 -16.55 16.77
C PRO A 574 -21.41 -15.68 18.03
N THR A 575 -21.25 -14.38 17.80
CA THR A 575 -21.11 -13.41 18.88
C THR A 575 -22.21 -12.36 18.78
N GLY A 576 -22.86 -12.08 19.90
CA GLY A 576 -23.89 -11.06 20.02
C GLY A 576 -25.08 -11.23 19.08
N LEU A 577 -25.81 -10.15 18.89
CA LEU A 577 -26.91 -10.02 17.93
C LEU A 577 -26.36 -9.62 16.55
N PRO A 578 -27.09 -9.93 15.46
CA PRO A 578 -26.75 -9.38 14.15
C PRO A 578 -26.59 -7.87 14.17
N LEU A 579 -25.52 -7.38 13.55
CA LEU A 579 -25.25 -5.98 13.39
C LEU A 579 -26.13 -5.43 12.28
N ASP A 580 -26.99 -4.46 12.58
CA ASP A 580 -27.77 -3.74 11.56
C ASP A 580 -26.95 -2.52 11.08
N LEU A 581 -26.28 -2.64 9.95
CA LEU A 581 -25.43 -1.61 9.37
C LEU A 581 -26.22 -0.54 8.59
N ARG A 582 -27.56 -0.69 8.48
CA ARG A 582 -28.47 0.26 7.82
C ARG A 582 -28.89 1.40 8.74
N GLN A 583 -28.61 1.28 10.03
CA GLN A 583 -28.92 2.34 11.00
C GLN A 583 -28.11 3.59 10.66
N SER A 584 -28.75 4.72 10.69
CA SER A 584 -28.15 6.00 10.33
C SER A 584 -28.35 7.03 11.43
N VAL A 585 -27.43 7.94 11.55
CA VAL A 585 -27.59 9.17 12.35
C VAL A 585 -28.43 10.22 11.64
N ASP A 586 -28.59 10.10 10.31
CA ASP A 586 -29.49 10.95 9.54
C ASP A 586 -30.95 10.64 9.88
N ARG A 587 -31.57 11.53 10.62
CA ARG A 587 -32.97 11.41 11.07
C ARG A 587 -34.00 11.44 9.95
N SER A 588 -33.62 11.87 8.74
CA SER A 588 -34.49 11.90 7.57
C SER A 588 -34.68 10.53 6.93
N VAL A 589 -33.71 9.62 7.12
CA VAL A 589 -33.67 8.31 6.43
C VAL A 589 -34.19 7.17 7.32
N ASN A 590 -33.65 7.04 8.54
CA ASN A 590 -34.08 6.05 9.55
C ASN A 590 -33.58 6.49 10.92
N ALA A 591 -34.39 7.12 11.69
CA ALA A 591 -34.08 7.73 12.99
C ALA A 591 -33.73 6.68 14.08
N ALA A 592 -32.79 5.80 13.82
CA ALA A 592 -32.50 4.71 14.74
C ALA A 592 -31.44 5.05 15.78
N LEU A 593 -30.46 5.91 15.44
CA LEU A 593 -29.37 6.26 16.36
C LEU A 593 -29.62 7.61 17.04
N ASN A 594 -29.50 7.61 18.38
CA ASN A 594 -29.59 8.84 19.17
C ASN A 594 -28.25 9.57 19.22
N TRP A 595 -27.71 9.89 18.04
CA TRP A 595 -26.51 10.68 17.91
C TRP A 595 -26.81 12.17 18.15
N GLN A 596 -25.99 12.85 18.95
CA GLN A 596 -26.08 14.28 19.24
C GLN A 596 -24.72 14.92 18.95
N GLU A 597 -24.74 16.13 18.40
CA GLU A 597 -23.50 16.92 18.24
C GLU A 597 -22.87 17.22 19.61
N ASP A 598 -21.54 17.38 19.61
CA ASP A 598 -20.87 17.86 20.81
C ASP A 598 -21.22 19.32 21.06
N VAL A 599 -21.45 19.63 22.32
CA VAL A 599 -21.72 20.97 22.82
C VAL A 599 -20.59 21.41 23.75
N ASP A 600 -20.55 22.69 24.10
CA ASP A 600 -19.55 23.23 25.04
C ASP A 600 -19.90 22.87 26.50
N ASP A 601 -20.22 21.60 26.72
CA ASP A 601 -20.52 21.03 28.03
C ASP A 601 -20.13 19.55 28.06
N ALA A 602 -19.07 19.24 28.76
CA ALA A 602 -18.50 17.90 28.81
C ALA A 602 -19.41 16.86 29.45
N GLU A 603 -20.27 17.24 30.42
CA GLU A 603 -21.18 16.33 31.09
C GLU A 603 -22.32 15.93 30.14
N ILE A 604 -22.83 16.90 29.38
CA ILE A 604 -23.85 16.62 28.36
C ILE A 604 -23.29 15.72 27.25
N ASN A 605 -22.06 16.01 26.79
CA ASN A 605 -21.41 15.18 25.77
C ASN A 605 -21.20 13.76 26.26
N PHE A 606 -20.75 13.58 27.51
CA PHE A 606 -20.56 12.26 28.10
C PHE A 606 -21.87 11.46 28.19
N GLU A 607 -22.97 12.07 28.62
CA GLU A 607 -24.28 11.39 28.68
C GLU A 607 -24.81 11.06 27.28
N ASN A 608 -24.59 11.93 26.28
CA ASN A 608 -24.95 11.65 24.90
C ASN A 608 -24.15 10.49 24.32
N ASP A 609 -22.85 10.45 24.55
CA ASP A 609 -21.97 9.36 24.11
C ASP A 609 -22.33 8.04 24.79
N LYS A 610 -22.66 8.06 26.07
CA LYS A 610 -23.13 6.90 26.81
C LYS A 610 -24.48 6.35 26.26
N ASN A 611 -25.40 7.25 25.90
CA ASN A 611 -26.67 6.86 25.29
C ASN A 611 -26.45 6.23 23.88
N LEU A 612 -25.54 6.74 23.09
CA LEU A 612 -25.17 6.17 21.81
C LEU A 612 -24.50 4.80 22.00
N ARG A 613 -23.60 4.68 22.99
CA ARG A 613 -22.89 3.45 23.34
C ARG A 613 -23.87 2.34 23.79
N ASN A 614 -24.95 2.68 24.50
CA ASN A 614 -26.00 1.73 24.89
C ASN A 614 -26.71 1.10 23.66
N GLN A 615 -26.62 1.74 22.50
CA GLN A 615 -27.10 1.21 21.21
C GLN A 615 -26.00 0.43 20.46
N GLY A 616 -24.80 0.32 21.03
CA GLY A 616 -23.62 -0.36 20.44
C GLY A 616 -22.87 0.48 19.44
N TYR A 617 -22.97 1.81 19.52
CA TYR A 617 -22.26 2.73 18.64
C TYR A 617 -21.45 3.76 19.41
N MET A 618 -20.48 4.33 18.75
CA MET A 618 -19.68 5.44 19.23
C MET A 618 -19.48 6.45 18.11
N LYS A 619 -19.27 7.70 18.45
CA LYS A 619 -18.86 8.72 17.48
C LYS A 619 -17.49 8.37 16.89
N ALA A 620 -17.17 8.90 15.71
CA ALA A 620 -15.82 8.86 15.17
C ALA A 620 -14.84 9.54 16.17
N PRO A 621 -13.54 9.22 16.11
CA PRO A 621 -12.52 9.96 16.85
C PRO A 621 -12.59 11.45 16.56
N LEU A 622 -12.29 12.28 17.56
CA LEU A 622 -12.47 13.74 17.44
C LEU A 622 -11.64 14.35 16.30
N TYR A 623 -10.43 13.84 16.12
CA TYR A 623 -9.48 14.35 15.13
C TYR A 623 -9.38 13.52 13.86
N PHE A 624 -10.34 12.64 13.64
CA PHE A 624 -10.49 11.96 12.36
C PHE A 624 -10.95 12.99 11.31
N MET A 625 -10.04 13.40 10.45
CA MET A 625 -10.30 14.44 9.46
C MET A 625 -11.01 13.92 8.23
N LEU A 626 -11.74 14.83 7.61
CA LEU A 626 -12.23 14.63 6.25
C LEU A 626 -11.16 15.03 5.26
N SER A 627 -11.03 14.27 4.19
CA SER A 627 -10.00 14.46 3.16
C SER A 627 -10.30 15.62 2.18
N ASP A 628 -11.28 16.46 2.45
CA ASP A 628 -11.58 17.63 1.61
C ASP A 628 -10.58 18.78 1.73
N GLY A 629 -9.49 18.56 2.45
CA GLY A 629 -8.46 19.56 2.73
C GLY A 629 -8.91 20.66 3.70
N ASN A 630 -10.10 20.55 4.25
CA ASN A 630 -10.64 21.55 5.15
C ASN A 630 -10.39 21.10 6.60
N ALA A 631 -9.25 21.52 7.15
CA ALA A 631 -8.78 21.18 8.50
C ALA A 631 -9.77 21.55 9.62
N SER A 632 -10.87 22.22 9.32
CA SER A 632 -11.88 22.64 10.30
C SER A 632 -13.03 21.66 10.49
N THR A 633 -13.16 20.64 9.63
CA THR A 633 -14.30 19.72 9.66
C THR A 633 -13.83 18.31 9.99
N THR A 634 -14.23 17.78 11.12
CA THR A 634 -13.94 16.39 11.52
C THR A 634 -15.14 15.50 11.21
N ALA A 635 -14.92 14.21 11.00
CA ALA A 635 -15.98 13.25 10.79
C ALA A 635 -16.98 13.17 11.96
N ARG A 636 -16.55 13.61 13.16
CA ARG A 636 -17.40 13.71 14.36
C ARG A 636 -18.38 14.88 14.33
N ALA A 637 -18.04 15.96 13.64
CA ALA A 637 -18.75 17.24 13.66
C ALA A 637 -19.46 17.59 12.34
N LEU A 638 -19.76 16.63 11.48
CA LEU A 638 -20.46 16.88 10.22
C LEU A 638 -21.87 17.42 10.47
N PRO A 639 -22.20 18.61 9.95
CA PRO A 639 -23.55 19.14 10.03
C PRO A 639 -24.51 18.24 9.27
N PHE A 640 -25.69 17.99 9.84
CA PHE A 640 -26.79 17.32 9.12
C PHE A 640 -27.06 18.01 7.78
N GLY A 641 -27.12 17.23 6.70
CA GLY A 641 -27.42 17.71 5.35
C GLY A 641 -26.21 17.91 4.43
N THR A 642 -24.98 17.84 4.94
CA THR A 642 -23.75 17.90 4.11
C THR A 642 -23.02 16.56 4.06
N GLY A 643 -23.47 15.58 4.80
CA GLY A 643 -22.93 14.23 4.90
C GLY A 643 -23.46 13.54 6.16
N THR A 644 -23.17 12.27 6.29
CA THR A 644 -23.53 11.49 7.47
C THR A 644 -22.32 11.33 8.36
N PRO A 645 -22.35 11.73 9.64
CA PRO A 645 -21.22 11.51 10.54
C PRO A 645 -20.79 10.06 10.57
N VAL A 646 -19.51 9.80 10.53
CA VAL A 646 -18.95 8.46 10.70
C VAL A 646 -19.16 8.01 12.13
N VAL A 647 -19.51 6.75 12.30
CA VAL A 647 -19.68 6.13 13.61
C VAL A 647 -18.82 4.88 13.71
N ARG A 648 -18.46 4.53 14.94
CA ARG A 648 -17.85 3.25 15.25
C ARG A 648 -18.90 2.28 15.77
N ARG A 649 -18.97 1.10 15.18
CA ARG A 649 -19.82 0.01 15.69
C ARG A 649 -19.01 -0.88 16.63
N ILE A 650 -19.47 -1.01 17.87
CA ILE A 650 -18.92 -1.98 18.83
C ILE A 650 -19.37 -3.37 18.39
N ILE A 651 -18.43 -4.26 18.14
CA ILE A 651 -18.68 -5.62 17.65
C ILE A 651 -18.70 -6.58 18.83
N ILE A 652 -17.63 -6.59 19.61
CA ILE A 652 -17.46 -7.50 20.74
C ILE A 652 -16.45 -6.92 21.76
N GLN A 653 -16.59 -7.31 23.00
CA GLN A 653 -15.58 -7.16 24.03
C GLN A 653 -15.19 -8.53 24.53
N GLN A 654 -13.91 -8.88 24.47
CA GLN A 654 -13.43 -10.18 24.90
C GLN A 654 -11.99 -10.15 25.40
N TYR A 655 -11.61 -11.16 26.15
CA TYR A 655 -10.22 -11.42 26.50
C TYR A 655 -9.51 -12.05 25.31
N MET A 656 -8.38 -11.47 24.91
CA MET A 656 -7.53 -11.93 23.82
C MET A 656 -6.12 -12.20 24.35
N LYS A 657 -5.48 -13.21 23.80
CA LYS A 657 -4.10 -13.60 24.10
C LYS A 657 -3.16 -13.10 23.02
N ALA A 658 -2.01 -12.61 23.42
CA ALA A 658 -0.92 -12.32 22.49
C ALA A 658 -0.45 -13.61 21.77
N ASN A 659 0.20 -13.46 20.64
CA ASN A 659 0.74 -14.55 19.83
C ASN A 659 -0.31 -15.60 19.40
N THR A 660 -1.56 -15.19 19.32
CA THR A 660 -2.70 -16.03 18.94
C THR A 660 -3.35 -15.44 17.69
N ASN A 661 -3.66 -16.31 16.73
CA ASN A 661 -4.42 -15.92 15.56
C ASN A 661 -5.91 -15.87 15.92
N TYR A 662 -6.52 -14.72 15.69
CA TYR A 662 -7.97 -14.53 15.79
C TYR A 662 -8.57 -14.29 14.41
N TYR A 663 -9.78 -14.81 14.24
CA TYR A 663 -10.54 -14.68 13.01
C TYR A 663 -11.92 -14.14 13.33
N ILE A 664 -12.41 -13.24 12.47
CA ILE A 664 -13.79 -12.78 12.52
C ILE A 664 -14.49 -13.11 11.20
N ARG A 665 -15.69 -13.65 11.29
CA ARG A 665 -16.54 -13.90 10.13
C ARG A 665 -17.74 -12.99 10.18
N PHE A 666 -18.06 -12.39 9.05
CA PHE A 666 -19.30 -11.66 8.85
C PHE A 666 -20.17 -12.38 7.82
N LYS A 667 -21.36 -12.80 8.25
CA LYS A 667 -22.32 -13.48 7.40
C LYS A 667 -23.56 -12.64 7.25
N SER A 668 -24.00 -12.40 6.01
CA SER A 668 -25.26 -11.68 5.75
C SER A 668 -26.43 -12.35 6.46
N ALA A 669 -27.14 -11.57 7.26
CA ALA A 669 -28.38 -12.00 7.92
C ALA A 669 -29.63 -11.72 7.07
N LEU A 670 -29.47 -11.05 5.92
CA LEU A 670 -30.54 -10.72 4.98
C LEU A 670 -30.43 -11.56 3.71
N LYS A 671 -31.57 -11.92 3.10
CA LYS A 671 -31.65 -12.52 1.77
C LYS A 671 -31.63 -11.43 0.66
N LYS A 672 -30.79 -10.42 0.81
CA LYS A 672 -30.65 -9.30 -0.11
C LYS A 672 -29.35 -9.46 -0.90
N THR A 673 -29.45 -9.59 -2.24
CA THR A 673 -28.31 -9.91 -3.11
C THR A 673 -27.43 -8.70 -3.45
N ASP A 674 -27.85 -7.50 -3.08
CA ASP A 674 -27.13 -6.24 -3.24
C ASP A 674 -26.81 -5.58 -1.89
N ALA A 675 -26.88 -6.34 -0.79
CA ALA A 675 -26.49 -5.87 0.53
C ALA A 675 -24.99 -5.65 0.59
N GLN A 676 -24.58 -4.61 1.30
CA GLN A 676 -23.18 -4.28 1.49
C GLN A 676 -22.79 -4.45 2.96
N PHE A 677 -21.66 -5.09 3.19
CA PHE A 677 -20.87 -4.90 4.39
C PHE A 677 -19.77 -3.92 4.03
N PHE A 678 -19.83 -2.75 4.61
CA PHE A 678 -18.86 -1.69 4.39
C PHE A 678 -17.92 -1.64 5.57
N LEU A 679 -16.63 -1.51 5.29
CA LEU A 679 -15.61 -1.44 6.29
C LEU A 679 -14.61 -0.35 5.91
N ASP A 680 -14.47 0.61 6.79
CA ASP A 680 -13.47 1.64 6.72
C ASP A 680 -12.22 1.19 7.48
N TYR A 681 -12.33 1.00 8.80
CA TYR A 681 -11.24 0.53 9.64
C TYR A 681 -11.74 -0.33 10.79
N PHE A 682 -10.82 -1.04 11.43
CA PHE A 682 -11.03 -1.68 12.71
C PHE A 682 -10.25 -0.99 13.83
N GLU A 683 -10.70 -1.22 15.07
CA GLU A 683 -10.02 -0.70 16.25
C GLU A 683 -10.07 -1.72 17.38
N TYR A 684 -8.91 -1.99 18.00
CA TYR A 684 -8.83 -2.59 19.32
C TYR A 684 -8.66 -1.49 20.36
N CYS A 685 -9.58 -1.42 21.30
CA CYS A 685 -9.46 -0.55 22.46
C CYS A 685 -9.20 -1.40 23.70
N PRO A 686 -7.98 -1.37 24.26
CA PRO A 686 -7.69 -2.06 25.51
C PRO A 686 -8.50 -1.49 26.67
N SER A 687 -8.97 -2.34 27.59
CA SER A 687 -9.80 -1.91 28.74
C SER A 687 -9.08 -0.96 29.72
N ASN A 688 -7.75 -0.90 29.69
CA ASN A 688 -6.96 0.06 30.44
C ASN A 688 -6.88 1.44 29.81
N ILE A 689 -7.24 1.57 28.52
CA ILE A 689 -7.33 2.84 27.80
C ILE A 689 -8.74 3.40 27.92
N TYR A 690 -9.75 2.55 27.73
CA TYR A 690 -11.15 2.94 27.86
C TYR A 690 -11.99 1.77 28.37
N ASN A 691 -12.71 2.02 29.44
CA ASN A 691 -13.55 1.04 30.13
C ASN A 691 -15.05 1.35 30.07
N GLY A 692 -15.44 2.44 29.43
CA GLY A 692 -16.83 2.89 29.29
C GLY A 692 -17.35 3.73 30.46
N ASN A 693 -16.53 4.02 31.47
CA ASN A 693 -16.93 4.78 32.66
C ASN A 693 -16.50 6.25 32.62
N GLU A 694 -15.64 6.60 31.71
CA GLU A 694 -15.09 7.94 31.53
C GLU A 694 -15.37 8.42 30.12
N ALA A 695 -15.21 9.72 29.85
CA ALA A 695 -15.26 10.24 28.50
C ALA A 695 -14.14 9.61 27.67
N GLU A 696 -14.47 9.26 26.44
CA GLU A 696 -13.49 8.69 25.54
C GLU A 696 -12.41 9.72 25.19
N ASP A 697 -11.15 9.29 25.07
CA ASP A 697 -10.11 10.18 24.65
C ASP A 697 -10.36 10.67 23.20
N PRO A 698 -9.92 11.89 22.86
CA PRO A 698 -10.29 12.54 21.61
C PRO A 698 -9.64 11.96 20.37
N TRP A 699 -8.64 11.09 20.53
CA TRP A 699 -7.87 10.58 19.37
C TRP A 699 -8.26 9.18 18.92
#